data_76ea946ec92e62453721e426b899beed
#
_entry.id   76ea946ec92e62453721e426b899beed
#
_cell.length_a   1.000
_cell.length_b   1.000
_cell.length_c   1.000
_cell.angle_alpha   90.00
_cell.angle_beta   90.00
_cell.angle_gamma   90.00
#
_symmetry.space_group_name_H-M   'P 1'
#
loop_
_entity.id
_entity.type
_entity.pdbx_description
1 polymer ?
#
loop_
_entity_poly.entity_id
_entity_poly.type
_entity_poly.pdbx_seq_one_letter_code
_entity_poly.pdbx_strand_id
1 'polypeptide(L)'
;MISTQRIIHCTNPICTQPINPVGDSVCASCQTPIVYRYLWATGFSEAEIQPGEKVADRYEVITPHIWLETQPGQLPNIPEELSKEIVSYLRLYQHRLHIPQVYGVAVDGILLLENTPIDETGNLYPAITDAWEQAKAVRQVYWLWQILQLWIPLSELGVAGSLLIPNNVRVQGWCVRLLELVETNYGTSLQQLGECWQPWVAAAKTPVAQQLQQIVQQMCTEEANLEAIAAQLNTLLLSSAADLPLTLKVAGGTDTGPQRTQNEDTCYPLDFYDPDDPLLPLVSIVCDGIGGHEGGEVASLLAVQSLKLQLRALLKEVKEQADILPPDLIQKQLEASLRIVNNVIFNCNDEQKREGTQRMGTTLVLAVQLPQSIQTTSHWQSQNAHELYLASVGDSRAYWITRNYCQLLTTDDDVAGREVRYGRSLYRKALQRPDATALTQALGTKEGEFLRPVIQRFILEEDGILLLCSDGLSDNDWVEHSWRDYAIPVLQGQLSLEDAVRQWIELANLKNAHDNTSVVLTHYRVSPDPMVPLPPALTPVEIIEAEQEQQEEQSELAASSQALLELDVLESTTKDTTPTPTKSQGRRKWWVLGGLMALLVGGTGLGLFTWWRLSPQTFQQLCRRLPQGVQQVCPPQK
;
A
#
# COMPACT_ATOMS: atom_id res chain seq x y z
N MET A 1 -34.07 19.46 -33.22
CA MET A 1 -33.35 18.38 -32.53
C MET A 1 -33.64 18.55 -31.04
N ILE A 2 -34.42 17.67 -30.46
CA ILE A 2 -34.61 17.64 -29.01
C ILE A 2 -33.31 17.07 -28.46
N SER A 3 -32.48 17.92 -27.87
CA SER A 3 -31.31 17.46 -27.12
C SER A 3 -31.85 16.64 -25.96
N THR A 4 -31.85 15.31 -26.06
CA THR A 4 -32.13 14.44 -24.94
C THR A 4 -30.97 14.62 -23.97
N GLN A 5 -31.22 15.32 -22.89
CA GLN A 5 -30.24 15.53 -21.82
C GLN A 5 -29.79 14.15 -21.35
N ARG A 6 -28.48 13.89 -21.39
CA ARG A 6 -27.89 12.65 -20.84
C ARG A 6 -28.10 12.61 -19.34
N ILE A 7 -28.60 11.51 -18.82
CA ILE A 7 -28.95 11.36 -17.41
C ILE A 7 -28.23 10.17 -16.78
N ILE A 8 -27.94 10.29 -15.48
CA ILE A 8 -27.37 9.23 -14.65
C ILE A 8 -28.13 9.18 -13.31
N HIS A 9 -28.30 7.99 -12.76
CA HIS A 9 -29.02 7.78 -11.51
C HIS A 9 -28.04 7.77 -10.32
N CYS A 10 -28.45 8.45 -9.24
CA CYS A 10 -27.79 8.38 -7.95
C CYS A 10 -27.84 6.95 -7.40
N THR A 11 -26.77 6.51 -6.74
CA THR A 11 -26.66 5.17 -6.14
C THR A 11 -27.33 5.05 -4.77
N ASN A 12 -27.69 6.17 -4.13
CA ASN A 12 -28.32 6.16 -2.83
C ASN A 12 -29.77 5.63 -2.91
N PRO A 13 -30.08 4.47 -2.30
CA PRO A 13 -31.39 3.81 -2.44
C PRO A 13 -32.54 4.60 -1.81
N ILE A 14 -32.26 5.51 -0.88
CA ILE A 14 -33.27 6.36 -0.22
C ILE A 14 -33.41 7.74 -0.88
N CYS A 15 -32.70 7.99 -1.98
CA CYS A 15 -32.77 9.27 -2.68
C CYS A 15 -34.15 9.46 -3.34
N THR A 16 -34.82 10.56 -3.00
CA THR A 16 -36.18 10.86 -3.51
C THR A 16 -36.19 11.39 -4.95
N GLN A 17 -35.06 11.91 -5.44
CA GLN A 17 -34.88 12.41 -6.82
C GLN A 17 -33.53 11.92 -7.36
N PRO A 18 -33.47 10.64 -7.80
CA PRO A 18 -32.18 10.04 -8.16
C PRO A 18 -31.63 10.45 -9.53
N ILE A 19 -32.42 11.15 -10.36
CA ILE A 19 -32.01 11.51 -11.73
C ILE A 19 -31.19 12.79 -11.73
N ASN A 20 -29.98 12.71 -12.29
CA ASN A 20 -29.05 13.83 -12.39
C ASN A 20 -28.55 13.95 -13.85
N PRO A 21 -28.16 15.15 -14.32
CA PRO A 21 -27.44 15.31 -15.56
C PRO A 21 -26.09 14.59 -15.53
N VAL A 22 -25.68 14.05 -16.68
CA VAL A 22 -24.29 13.56 -16.84
C VAL A 22 -23.34 14.76 -16.81
N GLY A 23 -22.35 14.73 -15.93
CA GLY A 23 -21.40 15.82 -15.66
C GLY A 23 -21.45 16.35 -14.21
N ASP A 24 -22.54 16.08 -13.50
CA ASP A 24 -22.61 16.44 -12.08
C ASP A 24 -21.72 15.53 -11.24
N SER A 25 -20.99 16.09 -10.27
CA SER A 25 -20.13 15.32 -9.35
C SER A 25 -20.90 14.73 -8.16
N VAL A 26 -22.01 15.39 -7.77
CA VAL A 26 -22.86 14.99 -6.63
C VAL A 26 -24.33 15.06 -7.00
N CYS A 27 -25.13 14.22 -6.39
CA CYS A 27 -26.59 14.24 -6.56
C CYS A 27 -27.19 15.55 -6.05
N ALA A 28 -27.96 16.24 -6.89
CA ALA A 28 -28.59 17.50 -6.52
C ALA A 28 -29.56 17.39 -5.33
N SER A 29 -30.15 16.20 -5.08
CA SER A 29 -31.13 15.96 -4.02
C SER A 29 -30.48 15.55 -2.69
N CYS A 30 -29.58 14.58 -2.70
CA CYS A 30 -29.05 13.97 -1.46
C CYS A 30 -27.54 14.15 -1.25
N GLN A 31 -26.86 14.87 -2.16
CA GLN A 31 -25.42 15.15 -2.10
C GLN A 31 -24.49 13.91 -2.11
N THR A 32 -25.05 12.74 -2.44
CA THR A 32 -24.23 11.53 -2.65
C THR A 32 -23.38 11.71 -3.90
N PRO A 33 -22.10 11.33 -3.91
CA PRO A 33 -21.26 11.34 -5.10
C PRO A 33 -21.89 10.55 -6.24
N ILE A 34 -21.84 11.08 -7.46
CA ILE A 34 -22.32 10.39 -8.65
C ILE A 34 -21.26 9.43 -9.13
N VAL A 35 -21.62 8.16 -9.28
CA VAL A 35 -20.71 7.09 -9.71
C VAL A 35 -20.72 6.99 -11.23
N TYR A 36 -19.65 7.43 -11.88
CA TYR A 36 -19.42 7.25 -13.33
C TYR A 36 -18.71 5.92 -13.54
N ARG A 37 -19.43 4.94 -14.11
CA ARG A 37 -18.86 3.63 -14.43
C ARG A 37 -18.85 3.44 -15.93
N TYR A 38 -17.65 3.57 -16.51
CA TYR A 38 -17.40 3.23 -17.90
C TYR A 38 -17.01 1.76 -17.97
N LEU A 39 -17.72 1.02 -18.83
CA LEU A 39 -17.57 -0.40 -19.04
C LEU A 39 -16.96 -0.66 -20.41
N TRP A 40 -16.11 -1.68 -20.52
CA TRP A 40 -15.67 -2.20 -21.80
C TRP A 40 -16.61 -3.31 -22.24
N ALA A 41 -17.23 -3.13 -23.39
CA ALA A 41 -18.14 -4.12 -23.99
C ALA A 41 -17.37 -4.94 -25.02
N THR A 42 -17.49 -6.28 -24.93
CA THR A 42 -16.79 -7.23 -25.82
C THR A 42 -17.71 -8.38 -26.24
N GLY A 43 -17.30 -9.16 -27.25
CA GLY A 43 -18.06 -10.31 -27.72
C GLY A 43 -19.13 -10.00 -28.79
N PHE A 44 -19.04 -8.86 -29.49
CA PHE A 44 -19.95 -8.45 -30.55
C PHE A 44 -19.23 -7.82 -31.76
N SER A 45 -19.98 -7.60 -32.88
CA SER A 45 -19.45 -6.88 -34.04
C SER A 45 -19.67 -5.38 -33.90
N GLU A 46 -18.61 -4.57 -34.07
CA GLU A 46 -18.67 -3.09 -33.99
C GLU A 46 -19.70 -2.46 -34.92
N ALA A 47 -20.07 -3.13 -36.01
CA ALA A 47 -21.05 -2.62 -36.98
C ALA A 47 -22.50 -2.62 -36.45
N GLU A 48 -22.76 -3.34 -35.34
CA GLU A 48 -24.13 -3.57 -34.85
C GLU A 48 -24.59 -2.50 -33.86
N ILE A 49 -23.67 -1.75 -33.23
CA ILE A 49 -23.97 -0.80 -32.16
C ILE A 49 -23.33 0.56 -32.45
N GLN A 50 -24.13 1.63 -32.37
CA GLN A 50 -23.68 2.97 -32.73
C GLN A 50 -23.56 3.89 -31.51
N PRO A 51 -22.58 4.81 -31.48
CA PRO A 51 -22.48 5.84 -30.45
C PRO A 51 -23.76 6.65 -30.29
N GLY A 52 -24.17 6.87 -29.01
CA GLY A 52 -25.41 7.58 -28.67
C GLY A 52 -26.64 6.68 -28.53
N GLU A 53 -26.55 5.40 -28.87
CA GLU A 53 -27.60 4.41 -28.58
C GLU A 53 -27.67 4.08 -27.11
N LYS A 54 -28.85 3.64 -26.65
CA LYS A 54 -29.06 3.05 -25.35
C LYS A 54 -29.33 1.56 -25.46
N VAL A 55 -28.47 0.77 -24.87
CA VAL A 55 -28.63 -0.69 -24.78
C VAL A 55 -29.37 -1.03 -23.48
N ALA A 56 -30.44 -1.82 -23.59
CA ALA A 56 -31.32 -2.24 -22.48
C ALA A 56 -31.85 -1.06 -21.63
N ASP A 57 -32.07 0.13 -22.21
CA ASP A 57 -32.47 1.36 -21.51
C ASP A 57 -31.56 1.77 -20.33
N ARG A 58 -30.39 1.20 -20.24
CA ARG A 58 -29.46 1.30 -19.11
C ARG A 58 -28.06 1.76 -19.51
N TYR A 59 -27.51 1.20 -20.55
CA TYR A 59 -26.13 1.48 -20.98
C TYR A 59 -26.14 2.47 -22.13
N GLU A 60 -25.48 3.60 -21.96
CA GLU A 60 -25.29 4.59 -23.03
C GLU A 60 -23.98 4.32 -23.77
N VAL A 61 -24.05 4.10 -25.06
CA VAL A 61 -22.89 3.81 -25.91
C VAL A 61 -22.12 5.11 -26.18
N ILE A 62 -20.91 5.21 -25.64
CA ILE A 62 -20.00 6.36 -25.85
C ILE A 62 -19.16 6.13 -27.12
N THR A 63 -18.57 4.95 -27.21
CA THR A 63 -17.92 4.40 -28.42
C THR A 63 -18.40 2.95 -28.57
N PRO A 64 -18.13 2.26 -29.68
CA PRO A 64 -18.60 0.89 -29.85
C PRO A 64 -18.29 -0.01 -28.63
N HIS A 65 -17.11 0.11 -28.04
CA HIS A 65 -16.69 -0.70 -26.88
C HIS A 65 -16.78 -0.01 -25.52
N ILE A 66 -16.99 1.32 -25.44
CA ILE A 66 -17.06 2.04 -24.16
C ILE A 66 -18.51 2.44 -23.90
N TRP A 67 -19.09 1.87 -22.86
CA TRP A 67 -20.45 2.12 -22.46
C TRP A 67 -20.53 2.74 -21.06
N LEU A 68 -21.35 3.79 -20.92
CA LEU A 68 -21.62 4.39 -19.61
C LEU A 68 -22.80 3.69 -18.95
N GLU A 69 -22.60 3.16 -17.76
CA GLU A 69 -23.66 2.66 -16.90
C GLU A 69 -24.47 3.82 -16.32
N THR A 70 -25.74 3.97 -16.72
CA THR A 70 -26.59 5.09 -16.27
C THR A 70 -27.40 4.79 -15.02
N GLN A 71 -27.41 3.53 -14.54
CA GLN A 71 -28.13 3.07 -13.36
C GLN A 71 -27.20 2.28 -12.41
N PRO A 72 -26.09 2.86 -11.95
CA PRO A 72 -25.01 2.14 -11.27
C PRO A 72 -25.41 1.51 -9.92
N GLY A 73 -26.54 1.92 -9.35
CA GLY A 73 -27.11 1.33 -8.11
C GLY A 73 -27.90 0.04 -8.36
N GLN A 74 -28.16 -0.34 -9.61
CA GLN A 74 -28.86 -1.58 -9.92
C GLN A 74 -27.87 -2.71 -10.20
N LEU A 75 -28.24 -3.94 -9.79
CA LEU A 75 -27.47 -5.12 -10.17
C LEU A 75 -27.45 -5.29 -11.69
N PRO A 76 -26.26 -5.61 -12.28
CA PRO A 76 -26.20 -6.00 -13.68
C PRO A 76 -26.94 -7.32 -13.93
N ASN A 77 -27.23 -7.61 -15.20
CA ASN A 77 -27.69 -8.93 -15.57
C ASN A 77 -26.53 -9.94 -15.43
N ILE A 78 -26.76 -10.99 -14.66
CA ILE A 78 -25.78 -12.02 -14.34
C ILE A 78 -26.30 -13.35 -14.86
N PRO A 79 -25.56 -14.06 -15.73
CA PRO A 79 -25.99 -15.33 -16.26
C PRO A 79 -26.13 -16.38 -15.15
N GLU A 80 -27.09 -17.28 -15.29
CA GLU A 80 -27.29 -18.40 -14.35
C GLU A 80 -26.10 -19.36 -14.36
N GLU A 81 -25.57 -19.67 -15.54
CA GLU A 81 -24.37 -20.48 -15.74
C GLU A 81 -23.22 -19.58 -16.21
N LEU A 82 -22.07 -19.72 -15.56
CA LEU A 82 -20.87 -18.96 -15.90
C LEU A 82 -20.11 -19.65 -17.04
N SER A 83 -19.93 -18.98 -18.14
CA SER A 83 -19.13 -19.48 -19.26
C SER A 83 -17.66 -19.64 -18.86
N LYS A 84 -16.92 -20.46 -19.63
CA LYS A 84 -15.46 -20.64 -19.41
C LYS A 84 -14.71 -19.31 -19.50
N GLU A 85 -15.09 -18.45 -20.41
CA GLU A 85 -14.55 -17.11 -20.58
C GLU A 85 -14.70 -16.30 -19.28
N ILE A 86 -15.91 -16.20 -18.73
CA ILE A 86 -16.18 -15.51 -17.46
C ILE A 86 -15.34 -16.11 -16.34
N VAL A 87 -15.27 -17.43 -16.22
CA VAL A 87 -14.49 -18.11 -15.18
C VAL A 87 -13.01 -17.76 -15.25
N SER A 88 -12.44 -17.52 -16.44
CA SER A 88 -11.04 -17.09 -16.59
C SER A 88 -10.78 -15.75 -15.92
N TYR A 89 -11.67 -14.76 -16.08
CA TYR A 89 -11.58 -13.47 -15.36
C TYR A 89 -11.69 -13.67 -13.84
N LEU A 90 -12.62 -14.51 -13.37
CA LEU A 90 -12.83 -14.73 -11.95
C LEU A 90 -11.60 -15.35 -11.28
N ARG A 91 -10.97 -16.32 -11.92
CA ARG A 91 -9.75 -16.97 -11.40
C ARG A 91 -8.54 -16.03 -11.35
N LEU A 92 -8.53 -14.99 -12.20
CA LEU A 92 -7.52 -13.95 -12.21
C LEU A 92 -7.85 -12.75 -11.31
N TYR A 93 -8.87 -12.86 -10.45
CA TYR A 93 -9.32 -11.77 -9.58
C TYR A 93 -8.20 -11.19 -8.68
N GLN A 94 -7.25 -12.00 -8.24
CA GLN A 94 -6.09 -11.53 -7.49
C GLN A 94 -5.15 -10.62 -8.31
N HIS A 95 -5.25 -10.65 -9.65
CA HIS A 95 -4.51 -9.80 -10.59
C HIS A 95 -5.35 -8.59 -11.06
N ARG A 96 -6.38 -8.20 -10.29
CA ARG A 96 -7.32 -7.12 -10.64
C ARG A 96 -6.65 -5.77 -10.92
N LEU A 97 -5.42 -5.57 -10.48
CA LEU A 97 -4.62 -4.40 -10.80
C LEU A 97 -4.36 -4.30 -12.31
N HIS A 98 -4.19 -5.44 -12.96
CA HIS A 98 -3.83 -5.57 -14.37
C HIS A 98 -4.96 -6.10 -15.25
N ILE A 99 -5.87 -6.89 -14.68
CA ILE A 99 -6.91 -7.63 -15.38
C ILE A 99 -8.27 -7.00 -15.06
N PRO A 100 -9.13 -6.71 -16.07
CA PRO A 100 -10.48 -6.24 -15.83
C PRO A 100 -11.34 -7.29 -15.14
N GLN A 101 -12.49 -6.86 -14.61
CA GLN A 101 -13.44 -7.71 -13.92
C GLN A 101 -14.75 -7.79 -14.72
N VAL A 102 -15.41 -8.93 -14.65
CA VAL A 102 -16.73 -9.09 -15.26
C VAL A 102 -17.76 -8.32 -14.43
N TYR A 103 -18.35 -7.29 -15.03
CA TYR A 103 -19.47 -6.53 -14.48
C TYR A 103 -20.78 -7.32 -14.61
N GLY A 104 -21.06 -7.81 -15.81
CA GLY A 104 -22.26 -8.54 -16.16
C GLY A 104 -22.35 -8.84 -17.64
N VAL A 105 -23.54 -9.21 -18.10
CA VAL A 105 -23.82 -9.50 -19.50
C VAL A 105 -25.00 -8.63 -19.96
N ALA A 106 -24.86 -7.95 -21.10
CA ALA A 106 -25.94 -7.22 -21.72
C ALA A 106 -26.79 -8.14 -22.62
N VAL A 107 -27.70 -7.54 -23.40
CA VAL A 107 -28.49 -8.27 -24.41
C VAL A 107 -27.56 -8.99 -25.41
N ASP A 108 -28.05 -10.06 -25.99
CA ASP A 108 -27.35 -10.86 -27.01
C ASP A 108 -26.00 -11.47 -26.55
N GLY A 109 -25.78 -11.54 -25.22
CA GLY A 109 -24.59 -12.16 -24.66
C GLY A 109 -23.34 -11.27 -24.62
N ILE A 110 -23.47 -9.97 -24.88
CA ILE A 110 -22.36 -8.99 -24.81
C ILE A 110 -21.81 -8.94 -23.40
N LEU A 111 -20.52 -9.25 -23.26
CA LEU A 111 -19.83 -9.23 -21.98
C LEU A 111 -19.43 -7.79 -21.63
N LEU A 112 -19.78 -7.35 -20.42
CA LEU A 112 -19.43 -6.04 -19.89
C LEU A 112 -18.34 -6.20 -18.82
N LEU A 113 -17.24 -5.47 -19.00
CA LEU A 113 -16.09 -5.49 -18.12
C LEU A 113 -15.97 -4.16 -17.37
N GLU A 114 -15.79 -4.21 -16.07
CA GLU A 114 -15.43 -3.07 -15.22
C GLU A 114 -13.95 -3.13 -14.81
N ASN A 115 -13.46 -2.09 -14.16
CA ASN A 115 -12.04 -1.95 -13.81
C ASN A 115 -11.12 -2.08 -15.04
N THR A 116 -11.58 -1.55 -16.16
CA THR A 116 -10.84 -1.47 -17.42
C THR A 116 -9.97 -0.20 -17.47
N PRO A 117 -8.94 -0.14 -18.31
CA PRO A 117 -8.08 1.03 -18.46
C PRO A 117 -8.80 2.19 -19.22
N ILE A 118 -9.88 2.69 -18.62
CA ILE A 118 -10.69 3.83 -19.06
C ILE A 118 -10.63 4.88 -17.96
N ASP A 119 -10.43 6.13 -18.31
CA ASP A 119 -10.38 7.25 -17.38
C ASP A 119 -11.79 7.71 -16.95
N GLU A 120 -11.85 8.63 -15.99
CA GLU A 120 -13.11 9.16 -15.45
C GLU A 120 -13.96 9.94 -16.48
N THR A 121 -13.38 10.30 -17.62
CA THR A 121 -14.05 10.99 -18.72
C THR A 121 -14.51 10.05 -19.84
N GLY A 122 -14.21 8.74 -19.70
CA GLY A 122 -14.57 7.71 -20.66
C GLY A 122 -13.57 7.54 -21.81
N ASN A 123 -12.33 8.01 -21.66
CA ASN A 123 -11.26 7.80 -22.63
C ASN A 123 -10.38 6.62 -22.21
N LEU A 124 -9.91 5.87 -23.21
CA LEU A 124 -8.92 4.82 -22.97
C LEU A 124 -7.58 5.42 -22.58
N TYR A 125 -6.93 4.83 -21.57
CA TYR A 125 -5.50 5.04 -21.37
C TYR A 125 -4.72 4.60 -22.61
N PRO A 126 -3.55 5.20 -22.90
CA PRO A 126 -2.80 4.92 -24.11
C PRO A 126 -2.39 3.45 -24.21
N ALA A 127 -2.29 2.94 -25.43
CA ALA A 127 -1.64 1.66 -25.66
C ALA A 127 -0.15 1.77 -25.30
N ILE A 128 0.45 0.66 -24.89
CA ILE A 128 1.88 0.64 -24.55
C ILE A 128 2.75 1.15 -25.71
N THR A 129 2.36 0.86 -26.94
CA THR A 129 3.03 1.35 -28.16
C THR A 129 3.01 2.86 -28.26
N ASP A 130 1.89 3.49 -27.92
CA ASP A 130 1.70 4.94 -28.05
C ASP A 130 2.46 5.71 -26.94
N ALA A 131 2.61 5.09 -25.78
CA ALA A 131 3.28 5.69 -24.63
C ALA A 131 4.79 5.39 -24.59
N TRP A 132 5.27 4.40 -25.35
CA TRP A 132 6.61 3.83 -25.22
C TRP A 132 7.73 4.84 -25.36
N GLU A 133 7.72 5.64 -26.43
CA GLU A 133 8.80 6.59 -26.71
C GLU A 133 8.87 7.75 -25.71
N GLN A 134 7.74 8.07 -25.05
CA GLN A 134 7.67 9.14 -24.05
C GLN A 134 8.08 8.65 -22.65
N ALA A 135 8.03 7.33 -22.43
CA ALA A 135 8.34 6.73 -21.14
C ALA A 135 9.82 6.89 -20.77
N LYS A 136 10.10 7.03 -19.46
CA LYS A 136 11.47 6.95 -18.92
C LYS A 136 12.02 5.54 -19.13
N ALA A 137 13.37 5.40 -19.16
CA ALA A 137 14.02 4.11 -19.32
C ALA A 137 13.54 3.06 -18.32
N VAL A 138 13.48 3.41 -17.03
CA VAL A 138 12.99 2.52 -15.96
C VAL A 138 11.56 2.07 -16.21
N ARG A 139 10.69 2.96 -16.67
CA ARG A 139 9.27 2.68 -16.97
C ARG A 139 9.13 1.68 -18.11
N GLN A 140 9.94 1.80 -19.15
CA GLN A 140 9.98 0.84 -20.26
C GLN A 140 10.32 -0.57 -19.77
N VAL A 141 11.34 -0.68 -18.94
CA VAL A 141 11.74 -1.98 -18.34
C VAL A 141 10.67 -2.50 -17.39
N TYR A 142 10.06 -1.62 -16.59
CA TYR A 142 9.04 -2.01 -15.63
C TYR A 142 7.76 -2.53 -16.30
N TRP A 143 7.32 -1.93 -17.39
CA TRP A 143 6.20 -2.45 -18.16
C TRP A 143 6.47 -3.85 -18.71
N LEU A 144 7.65 -4.08 -19.30
CA LEU A 144 8.02 -5.40 -19.79
C LEU A 144 8.11 -6.44 -18.66
N TRP A 145 8.63 -6.03 -17.50
CA TRP A 145 8.69 -6.89 -16.33
C TRP A 145 7.28 -7.29 -15.86
N GLN A 146 6.33 -6.36 -15.78
CA GLN A 146 4.94 -6.66 -15.42
C GLN A 146 4.27 -7.60 -16.43
N ILE A 147 4.48 -7.40 -17.74
CA ILE A 147 3.98 -8.30 -18.78
C ILE A 147 4.54 -9.71 -18.57
N LEU A 148 5.84 -9.82 -18.25
CA LEU A 148 6.47 -11.12 -18.01
C LEU A 148 5.91 -11.81 -16.75
N GLN A 149 5.58 -11.05 -15.68
CA GLN A 149 4.93 -11.60 -14.48
C GLN A 149 3.51 -12.10 -14.77
N LEU A 150 2.77 -11.43 -15.64
CA LEU A 150 1.43 -11.86 -16.06
C LEU A 150 1.46 -13.07 -17.00
N TRP A 151 2.60 -13.38 -17.63
CA TRP A 151 2.70 -14.47 -18.60
C TRP A 151 2.30 -15.83 -18.04
N ILE A 152 2.78 -16.18 -16.84
CA ILE A 152 2.50 -17.48 -16.21
C ILE A 152 1.01 -17.65 -15.91
N PRO A 153 0.36 -16.78 -15.09
CA PRO A 153 -1.04 -16.98 -14.72
C PRO A 153 -1.99 -16.92 -15.94
N LEU A 154 -1.66 -16.15 -16.96
CA LEU A 154 -2.44 -16.08 -18.19
C LEU A 154 -2.24 -17.34 -19.06
N SER A 155 -1.03 -17.90 -19.10
CA SER A 155 -0.73 -19.13 -19.84
C SER A 155 -1.44 -20.35 -19.24
N GLU A 156 -1.50 -20.46 -17.91
CA GLU A 156 -2.20 -21.53 -17.20
C GLU A 156 -3.70 -21.60 -17.54
N LEU A 157 -4.29 -20.45 -17.87
CA LEU A 157 -5.70 -20.34 -18.26
C LEU A 157 -5.91 -20.30 -19.79
N GLY A 158 -4.85 -20.36 -20.59
CA GLY A 158 -4.92 -20.34 -22.06
C GLY A 158 -5.29 -18.97 -22.65
N VAL A 159 -5.03 -17.89 -21.91
CA VAL A 159 -5.36 -16.51 -22.31
C VAL A 159 -4.12 -15.61 -22.45
N ALA A 160 -2.91 -16.16 -22.47
CA ALA A 160 -1.68 -15.39 -22.62
C ALA A 160 -1.57 -14.64 -23.95
N GLY A 161 -2.34 -15.05 -24.97
CA GLY A 161 -2.49 -14.32 -26.24
C GLY A 161 -2.95 -12.86 -26.05
N SER A 162 -3.62 -12.55 -24.94
CA SER A 162 -4.01 -11.19 -24.57
C SER A 162 -2.80 -10.23 -24.50
N LEU A 163 -1.62 -10.74 -24.15
CA LEU A 163 -0.37 -9.97 -24.06
C LEU A 163 0.34 -9.79 -25.42
N LEU A 164 -0.07 -10.54 -26.43
CA LEU A 164 0.50 -10.47 -27.79
C LEU A 164 -0.22 -9.46 -28.68
N ILE A 165 -1.29 -8.83 -28.19
CA ILE A 165 -2.08 -7.84 -28.90
C ILE A 165 -1.71 -6.44 -28.36
N PRO A 166 -0.90 -5.65 -29.08
CA PRO A 166 -0.39 -4.36 -28.57
C PRO A 166 -1.49 -3.40 -28.12
N ASN A 167 -2.59 -3.31 -28.87
CA ASN A 167 -3.72 -2.45 -28.53
C ASN A 167 -4.53 -2.90 -27.32
N ASN A 168 -4.41 -4.16 -26.91
CA ASN A 168 -5.02 -4.69 -25.69
C ASN A 168 -4.22 -4.36 -24.44
N VAL A 169 -2.90 -4.11 -24.60
CA VAL A 169 -2.01 -3.76 -23.50
C VAL A 169 -1.99 -2.24 -23.33
N ARG A 170 -2.63 -1.74 -22.29
CA ARG A 170 -2.73 -0.32 -21.95
C ARG A 170 -1.83 0.02 -20.76
N VAL A 171 -1.49 1.29 -20.63
CA VAL A 171 -0.65 1.76 -19.52
C VAL A 171 -1.28 2.95 -18.81
N GLN A 172 -1.43 2.82 -17.49
CA GLN A 172 -1.87 3.86 -16.57
C GLN A 172 -0.69 4.23 -15.67
N GLY A 173 0.07 5.26 -16.06
CA GLY A 173 1.33 5.56 -15.41
C GLY A 173 2.28 4.35 -15.46
N TRP A 174 2.74 3.89 -14.32
CA TRP A 174 3.63 2.72 -14.21
C TRP A 174 2.92 1.37 -14.46
N CYS A 175 1.59 1.31 -14.32
CA CYS A 175 0.83 0.07 -14.32
C CYS A 175 0.42 -0.37 -15.72
N VAL A 176 0.72 -1.62 -16.06
CA VAL A 176 0.20 -2.30 -17.26
C VAL A 176 -1.18 -2.85 -16.98
N ARG A 177 -2.14 -2.62 -17.89
CA ARG A 177 -3.52 -3.07 -17.76
C ARG A 177 -4.03 -3.65 -19.08
N LEU A 178 -4.80 -4.72 -19.02
CA LEU A 178 -5.44 -5.31 -20.18
C LEU A 178 -6.86 -4.74 -20.37
N LEU A 179 -7.30 -4.63 -21.62
CA LEU A 179 -8.71 -4.32 -21.94
C LEU A 179 -9.59 -5.54 -21.76
N GLU A 180 -9.13 -6.70 -22.27
CA GLU A 180 -9.89 -7.95 -22.25
C GLU A 180 -8.96 -9.17 -22.30
N LEU A 181 -9.50 -10.34 -21.97
CA LEU A 181 -8.81 -11.61 -22.12
C LEU A 181 -9.18 -12.26 -23.46
N VAL A 182 -8.17 -12.70 -24.19
CA VAL A 182 -8.33 -13.34 -25.50
C VAL A 182 -7.86 -14.79 -25.40
N GLU A 183 -8.80 -15.73 -25.60
CA GLU A 183 -8.45 -17.18 -25.69
C GLU A 183 -7.62 -17.45 -26.95
N THR A 184 -6.59 -18.26 -26.78
CA THR A 184 -5.78 -18.73 -27.91
C THR A 184 -5.99 -20.22 -28.11
N ASN A 185 -6.39 -20.62 -29.32
CA ASN A 185 -6.59 -22.01 -29.68
C ASN A 185 -5.29 -22.80 -29.83
N TYR A 186 -4.14 -22.12 -29.89
CA TYR A 186 -2.81 -22.70 -29.98
C TYR A 186 -1.97 -22.18 -28.80
N GLY A 187 -1.12 -23.03 -28.25
CA GLY A 187 -0.22 -22.62 -27.17
C GLY A 187 0.60 -21.39 -27.56
N THR A 188 0.65 -20.41 -26.66
CA THR A 188 1.52 -19.24 -26.81
C THR A 188 2.95 -19.58 -26.33
N SER A 189 3.95 -18.99 -26.98
CA SER A 189 5.37 -19.22 -26.63
C SER A 189 6.06 -17.94 -26.20
N LEU A 190 7.13 -18.09 -25.41
CA LEU A 190 7.99 -16.98 -25.01
C LEU A 190 8.65 -16.30 -26.24
N GLN A 191 8.88 -17.06 -27.30
CA GLN A 191 9.38 -16.53 -28.58
C GLN A 191 8.40 -15.52 -29.18
N GLN A 192 7.09 -15.84 -29.24
CA GLN A 192 6.07 -14.92 -29.74
C GLN A 192 5.99 -13.64 -28.92
N LEU A 193 6.15 -13.73 -27.60
CA LEU A 193 6.23 -12.56 -26.74
C LEU A 193 7.48 -11.72 -27.07
N GLY A 194 8.64 -12.35 -27.27
CA GLY A 194 9.87 -11.70 -27.70
C GLY A 194 9.70 -10.99 -29.03
N GLU A 195 9.10 -11.65 -30.03
CA GLU A 195 8.79 -11.07 -31.34
C GLU A 195 7.86 -9.86 -31.23
N CYS A 196 6.85 -9.92 -30.35
CA CYS A 196 5.96 -8.79 -30.05
C CYS A 196 6.72 -7.58 -29.46
N TRP A 197 7.74 -7.83 -28.64
CA TRP A 197 8.55 -6.77 -28.00
C TRP A 197 9.62 -6.16 -28.91
N GLN A 198 10.05 -6.84 -29.99
CA GLN A 198 11.12 -6.34 -30.87
C GLN A 198 10.92 -4.89 -31.34
N PRO A 199 9.75 -4.48 -31.85
CA PRO A 199 9.53 -3.10 -32.29
C PRO A 199 9.66 -2.08 -31.14
N TRP A 200 9.18 -2.42 -29.95
CA TRP A 200 9.24 -1.53 -28.79
C TRP A 200 10.68 -1.36 -28.33
N VAL A 201 11.43 -2.47 -28.24
CA VAL A 201 12.81 -2.47 -27.78
C VAL A 201 13.75 -1.79 -28.77
N ALA A 202 13.44 -1.82 -30.07
CA ALA A 202 14.18 -1.06 -31.07
C ALA A 202 14.10 0.47 -30.84
N ALA A 203 13.00 0.96 -30.21
CA ALA A 203 12.78 2.36 -29.84
C ALA A 203 13.04 2.62 -28.34
N ALA A 204 13.72 1.72 -27.62
CA ALA A 204 14.00 1.87 -26.20
C ALA A 204 15.00 3.00 -25.92
N LYS A 205 14.91 3.58 -24.72
CA LYS A 205 15.84 4.62 -24.25
C LYS A 205 17.27 4.08 -24.14
N THR A 206 18.24 4.91 -24.52
CA THR A 206 19.67 4.54 -24.61
C THR A 206 20.23 3.79 -23.38
N PRO A 207 19.94 4.18 -22.12
CA PRO A 207 20.50 3.49 -20.95
C PRO A 207 20.15 2.02 -20.86
N VAL A 208 19.02 1.58 -21.42
CA VAL A 208 18.49 0.20 -21.29
C VAL A 208 18.39 -0.53 -22.64
N ALA A 209 18.54 0.17 -23.77
CA ALA A 209 18.27 -0.36 -25.11
C ALA A 209 19.09 -1.60 -25.42
N GLN A 210 20.39 -1.59 -25.14
CA GLN A 210 21.30 -2.69 -25.48
C GLN A 210 20.95 -3.97 -24.71
N GLN A 211 20.72 -3.85 -23.38
CA GLN A 211 20.37 -4.99 -22.55
C GLN A 211 18.98 -5.54 -22.91
N LEU A 212 18.01 -4.66 -23.18
CA LEU A 212 16.68 -5.09 -23.64
C LEU A 212 16.75 -5.84 -24.97
N GLN A 213 17.56 -5.37 -25.93
CA GLN A 213 17.76 -6.07 -27.20
C GLN A 213 18.35 -7.47 -26.99
N GLN A 214 19.34 -7.62 -26.10
CA GLN A 214 19.91 -8.93 -25.76
C GLN A 214 18.89 -9.87 -25.13
N ILE A 215 18.07 -9.37 -24.19
CA ILE A 215 17.00 -10.13 -23.55
C ILE A 215 15.99 -10.62 -24.58
N VAL A 216 15.51 -9.73 -25.46
CA VAL A 216 14.54 -10.08 -26.51
C VAL A 216 15.11 -11.06 -27.52
N GLN A 217 16.40 -10.93 -27.89
CA GLN A 217 17.08 -11.92 -28.73
C GLN A 217 17.10 -13.31 -28.09
N GLN A 218 17.37 -13.40 -26.78
CA GLN A 218 17.33 -14.67 -26.05
C GLN A 218 15.90 -15.24 -25.99
N MET A 219 14.87 -14.40 -25.82
CA MET A 219 13.47 -14.85 -25.86
C MET A 219 13.08 -15.49 -27.19
N CYS A 220 13.69 -15.05 -28.29
CA CYS A 220 13.42 -15.55 -29.64
C CYS A 220 14.21 -16.82 -29.99
N THR A 221 14.97 -17.41 -29.07
CA THR A 221 15.67 -18.69 -29.27
C THR A 221 14.82 -19.87 -28.81
N GLU A 222 15.07 -21.06 -29.38
CA GLU A 222 14.40 -22.30 -28.98
C GLU A 222 14.73 -22.73 -27.53
N GLU A 223 15.86 -22.25 -26.97
CA GLU A 223 16.35 -22.57 -25.62
C GLU A 223 15.95 -21.48 -24.61
N ALA A 224 14.99 -20.61 -24.92
CA ALA A 224 14.60 -19.51 -24.05
C ALA A 224 14.14 -20.02 -22.67
N ASN A 225 14.81 -19.57 -21.62
CA ASN A 225 14.49 -19.91 -20.23
C ASN A 225 13.82 -18.71 -19.54
N LEU A 226 12.57 -18.88 -19.12
CA LEU A 226 11.78 -17.82 -18.49
C LEU A 226 12.42 -17.27 -17.21
N GLU A 227 12.99 -18.13 -16.36
CA GLU A 227 13.63 -17.72 -15.11
C GLU A 227 14.89 -16.88 -15.38
N ALA A 228 15.70 -17.29 -16.36
CA ALA A 228 16.89 -16.53 -16.77
C ALA A 228 16.52 -15.16 -17.36
N ILE A 229 15.48 -15.09 -18.20
CA ILE A 229 14.95 -13.85 -18.76
C ILE A 229 14.42 -12.94 -17.64
N ALA A 230 13.63 -13.49 -16.70
CA ALA A 230 13.09 -12.75 -15.56
C ALA A 230 14.21 -12.19 -14.67
N ALA A 231 15.26 -12.97 -14.40
CA ALA A 231 16.40 -12.52 -13.60
C ALA A 231 17.18 -11.37 -14.28
N GLN A 232 17.44 -11.47 -15.60
CA GLN A 232 18.10 -10.41 -16.36
C GLN A 232 17.26 -9.13 -16.40
N LEU A 233 15.96 -9.26 -16.68
CA LEU A 233 15.03 -8.13 -16.72
C LEU A 233 14.88 -7.47 -15.34
N ASN A 234 14.85 -8.28 -14.26
CA ASN A 234 14.86 -7.78 -12.89
C ASN A 234 16.13 -6.97 -12.57
N THR A 235 17.30 -7.50 -12.91
CA THR A 235 18.56 -6.79 -12.69
C THR A 235 18.59 -5.44 -13.43
N LEU A 236 18.15 -5.42 -14.68
CA LEU A 236 18.06 -4.19 -15.47
C LEU A 236 17.05 -3.21 -14.88
N LEU A 237 15.91 -3.70 -14.42
CA LEU A 237 14.86 -2.89 -13.76
C LEU A 237 15.40 -2.20 -12.52
N LEU A 238 16.02 -2.96 -11.61
CA LEU A 238 16.58 -2.43 -10.38
C LEU A 238 17.73 -1.44 -10.65
N SER A 239 18.63 -1.76 -11.59
CA SER A 239 19.73 -0.87 -11.96
C SER A 239 19.24 0.45 -12.56
N SER A 240 18.17 0.42 -13.37
CA SER A 240 17.61 1.63 -13.97
C SER A 240 16.75 2.43 -12.97
N ALA A 241 16.07 1.77 -12.03
CA ALA A 241 15.34 2.44 -10.96
C ALA A 241 16.29 3.15 -10.00
N ALA A 242 17.40 2.52 -9.65
CA ALA A 242 18.41 3.04 -8.74
C ALA A 242 19.14 4.30 -9.25
N ASP A 243 19.04 4.63 -10.54
CA ASP A 243 19.50 5.91 -11.11
C ASP A 243 18.62 7.11 -10.69
N LEU A 244 17.40 6.86 -10.24
CA LEU A 244 16.49 7.91 -9.80
C LEU A 244 16.78 8.31 -8.34
N PRO A 245 16.61 9.60 -7.96
CA PRO A 245 16.63 9.98 -6.56
C PRO A 245 15.42 9.38 -5.84
N LEU A 246 15.57 9.11 -4.54
CA LEU A 246 14.45 8.69 -3.70
C LEU A 246 14.49 9.43 -2.36
N THR A 247 13.40 10.14 -2.08
CA THR A 247 13.15 10.75 -0.76
C THR A 247 11.83 10.24 -0.24
N LEU A 248 11.83 9.80 1.01
CA LEU A 248 10.67 9.27 1.71
C LEU A 248 10.33 10.13 2.91
N LYS A 249 9.04 10.41 3.09
CA LYS A 249 8.48 10.96 4.31
C LYS A 249 7.28 10.11 4.70
N VAL A 250 7.11 9.83 5.98
CA VAL A 250 6.02 9.01 6.47
C VAL A 250 5.37 9.68 7.67
N ALA A 251 4.04 9.62 7.74
CA ALA A 251 3.25 10.01 8.90
C ALA A 251 2.09 9.04 9.06
N GLY A 252 1.65 8.82 10.29
CA GLY A 252 0.52 7.95 10.57
C GLY A 252 -0.23 8.41 11.80
N GLY A 253 -1.48 8.02 11.89
CA GLY A 253 -2.36 8.32 13.02
C GLY A 253 -3.49 7.31 13.12
N THR A 254 -4.09 7.25 14.29
CA THR A 254 -5.24 6.41 14.59
C THR A 254 -6.21 7.16 15.50
N ASP A 255 -7.50 6.88 15.35
CA ASP A 255 -8.58 7.47 16.15
C ASP A 255 -9.64 6.43 16.48
N THR A 256 -10.21 6.53 17.67
CA THR A 256 -11.24 5.60 18.16
C THR A 256 -12.55 5.69 17.36
N GLY A 257 -12.77 6.83 16.68
CA GLY A 257 -14.06 7.13 16.06
C GLY A 257 -15.14 7.51 17.06
N PRO A 258 -16.19 8.19 16.59
CA PRO A 258 -17.21 8.78 17.49
C PRO A 258 -18.18 7.76 18.11
N GLN A 259 -18.30 6.55 17.56
CA GLN A 259 -19.25 5.53 18.01
C GLN A 259 -18.63 4.35 18.77
N ARG A 260 -17.29 4.22 18.76
CA ARG A 260 -16.58 3.17 19.49
C ARG A 260 -16.11 3.66 20.86
N THR A 261 -15.95 2.74 21.80
CA THR A 261 -15.45 3.04 23.15
C THR A 261 -13.98 2.71 23.32
N GLN A 262 -13.44 1.83 22.49
CA GLN A 262 -12.05 1.39 22.44
C GLN A 262 -11.51 1.52 21.03
N ASN A 263 -10.23 1.77 20.93
CA ASN A 263 -9.52 1.71 19.65
C ASN A 263 -8.84 0.33 19.54
N GLU A 264 -9.32 -0.49 18.63
CA GLU A 264 -8.77 -1.81 18.32
C GLU A 264 -7.75 -1.74 17.19
N ASP A 265 -7.65 -0.59 16.52
CA ASP A 265 -6.65 -0.32 15.47
C ASP A 265 -5.28 0.00 16.06
N THR A 266 -4.24 -0.40 15.34
CA THR A 266 -2.86 0.01 15.62
C THR A 266 -2.13 0.29 14.31
N CYS A 267 -1.41 1.41 14.22
CA CYS A 267 -0.59 1.73 13.07
C CYS A 267 0.87 2.02 13.44
N TYR A 268 1.75 2.00 12.43
CA TYR A 268 3.13 2.41 12.53
C TYR A 268 3.56 3.13 11.24
N PRO A 269 4.18 4.36 11.35
CA PRO A 269 4.42 5.08 12.59
C PRO A 269 3.15 5.68 13.21
N LEU A 270 3.24 6.09 14.45
CA LEU A 270 2.30 6.95 15.16
C LEU A 270 2.90 8.35 15.38
N ASP A 271 2.07 9.37 15.68
CA ASP A 271 2.44 10.79 15.81
C ASP A 271 3.65 11.09 16.72
N PHE A 272 4.01 10.22 17.64
CA PHE A 272 5.16 10.38 18.55
C PHE A 272 6.18 9.27 18.36
N TYR A 273 6.69 9.11 17.15
CA TYR A 273 7.73 8.12 16.87
C TYR A 273 9.12 8.65 17.26
N ASP A 274 10.00 7.70 17.60
CA ASP A 274 11.42 7.97 17.77
C ASP A 274 12.04 8.23 16.38
N PRO A 275 12.52 9.45 16.09
CA PRO A 275 13.12 9.77 14.79
C PRO A 275 14.37 8.92 14.48
N ASP A 276 14.98 8.31 15.49
CA ASP A 276 16.13 7.42 15.35
C ASP A 276 15.72 5.93 15.14
N ASP A 277 14.41 5.61 15.04
CA ASP A 277 13.96 4.24 14.75
C ASP A 277 14.44 3.82 13.33
N PRO A 278 15.28 2.76 13.23
CA PRO A 278 15.89 2.35 11.95
C PRO A 278 14.88 1.83 10.92
N LEU A 279 13.63 1.61 11.30
CA LEU A 279 12.56 1.23 10.38
C LEU A 279 11.99 2.44 9.62
N LEU A 280 12.21 3.64 10.10
CA LEU A 280 11.73 4.86 9.46
C LEU A 280 12.72 5.38 8.41
N PRO A 281 12.21 5.91 7.30
CA PRO A 281 10.83 5.92 6.80
C PRO A 281 10.47 4.69 5.93
N LEU A 282 11.14 3.55 6.13
CA LEU A 282 11.10 2.38 5.23
C LEU A 282 9.88 1.46 5.45
N VAL A 283 9.20 1.57 6.61
CA VAL A 283 8.13 0.65 7.00
C VAL A 283 6.88 1.43 7.37
N SER A 284 5.74 0.98 6.84
CA SER A 284 4.41 1.44 7.19
C SER A 284 3.50 0.25 7.47
N ILE A 285 2.74 0.28 8.58
CA ILE A 285 1.87 -0.81 9.01
C ILE A 285 0.53 -0.23 9.46
N VAL A 286 -0.58 -0.89 9.07
CA VAL A 286 -1.90 -0.72 9.68
C VAL A 286 -2.43 -2.10 10.02
N CYS A 287 -2.94 -2.25 11.23
CA CYS A 287 -3.58 -3.44 11.77
C CYS A 287 -4.89 -3.03 12.41
N ASP A 288 -6.00 -3.61 11.93
CA ASP A 288 -7.34 -3.43 12.44
C ASP A 288 -7.70 -4.66 13.29
N GLY A 289 -7.96 -4.44 14.57
CA GLY A 289 -8.31 -5.50 15.53
C GLY A 289 -9.74 -5.95 15.32
N ILE A 290 -9.96 -7.25 15.12
CA ILE A 290 -11.31 -7.77 14.86
C ILE A 290 -12.21 -7.50 16.05
N GLY A 291 -13.18 -6.60 15.87
CA GLY A 291 -14.12 -6.15 16.86
C GLY A 291 -15.19 -7.20 17.23
N GLY A 292 -15.79 -7.01 18.42
CA GLY A 292 -16.86 -7.85 18.96
C GLY A 292 -16.37 -8.93 19.93
N HIS A 293 -15.08 -9.00 20.19
CA HIS A 293 -14.42 -9.92 21.13
C HIS A 293 -13.41 -9.13 21.95
N GLU A 294 -13.24 -9.44 23.24
CA GLU A 294 -12.19 -8.84 24.06
C GLU A 294 -10.82 -9.18 23.45
N GLY A 295 -10.02 -8.17 23.06
CA GLY A 295 -8.63 -8.32 22.71
C GLY A 295 -8.24 -7.99 21.27
N GLY A 296 -9.08 -7.33 20.47
CA GLY A 296 -8.72 -6.79 19.15
C GLY A 296 -7.54 -5.84 19.25
N GLU A 297 -7.56 -4.94 20.25
CA GLU A 297 -6.49 -4.00 20.57
C GLU A 297 -5.18 -4.69 20.96
N VAL A 298 -5.27 -5.86 21.61
CA VAL A 298 -4.09 -6.66 21.96
C VAL A 298 -3.52 -7.33 20.71
N ALA A 299 -4.37 -7.86 19.84
CA ALA A 299 -3.93 -8.54 18.63
C ALA A 299 -3.23 -7.57 17.68
N SER A 300 -3.81 -6.40 17.41
CA SER A 300 -3.25 -5.38 16.52
C SER A 300 -1.92 -4.84 17.06
N LEU A 301 -1.83 -4.57 18.37
CA LEU A 301 -0.60 -4.12 19.00
C LEU A 301 0.51 -5.19 18.96
N LEU A 302 0.18 -6.46 19.26
CA LEU A 302 1.13 -7.58 19.17
C LEU A 302 1.62 -7.78 17.74
N ALA A 303 0.74 -7.64 16.74
CA ALA A 303 1.10 -7.72 15.34
C ALA A 303 2.15 -6.67 14.98
N VAL A 304 1.89 -5.39 15.27
CA VAL A 304 2.81 -4.29 14.97
C VAL A 304 4.15 -4.47 15.71
N GLN A 305 4.14 -4.78 17.00
CA GLN A 305 5.37 -4.97 17.79
C GLN A 305 6.22 -6.14 17.28
N SER A 306 5.59 -7.28 16.99
CA SER A 306 6.28 -8.47 16.48
C SER A 306 6.84 -8.24 15.08
N LEU A 307 6.06 -7.58 14.19
CA LEU A 307 6.50 -7.20 12.84
C LEU A 307 7.72 -6.28 12.90
N LYS A 308 7.72 -5.26 13.76
CA LYS A 308 8.88 -4.35 13.90
C LYS A 308 10.17 -5.13 14.23
N LEU A 309 10.10 -6.17 15.05
CA LEU A 309 11.26 -7.00 15.36
C LEU A 309 11.74 -7.82 14.15
N GLN A 310 10.80 -8.47 13.44
CA GLN A 310 11.12 -9.28 12.25
C GLN A 310 11.70 -8.40 11.14
N LEU A 311 11.08 -7.24 10.89
CA LEU A 311 11.49 -6.33 9.81
C LEU A 311 12.83 -5.65 10.10
N ARG A 312 13.16 -5.34 11.36
CA ARG A 312 14.51 -4.86 11.72
C ARG A 312 15.60 -5.87 11.34
N ALA A 313 15.35 -7.16 11.61
CA ALA A 313 16.29 -8.22 11.24
C ALA A 313 16.42 -8.34 9.72
N LEU A 314 15.29 -8.37 9.01
CA LEU A 314 15.25 -8.46 7.55
C LEU A 314 15.95 -7.28 6.88
N LEU A 315 15.60 -6.04 7.24
CA LEU A 315 16.19 -4.85 6.63
C LEU A 315 17.70 -4.72 6.91
N LYS A 316 18.14 -5.16 8.09
CA LYS A 316 19.57 -5.23 8.41
C LYS A 316 20.29 -6.24 7.50
N GLU A 317 19.72 -7.45 7.35
CA GLU A 317 20.27 -8.49 6.48
C GLU A 317 20.34 -8.00 5.02
N VAL A 318 19.25 -7.43 4.49
CA VAL A 318 19.20 -6.87 3.12
C VAL A 318 20.29 -5.80 2.91
N LYS A 319 20.48 -4.90 3.88
CA LYS A 319 21.46 -3.81 3.80
C LYS A 319 22.92 -4.31 3.83
N GLU A 320 23.17 -5.44 4.50
CA GLU A 320 24.50 -6.04 4.63
C GLU A 320 24.87 -6.93 3.44
N GLN A 321 23.91 -7.34 2.60
CA GLN A 321 24.17 -8.15 1.42
C GLN A 321 24.83 -7.34 0.30
N ALA A 322 25.85 -7.95 -0.32
CA ALA A 322 26.53 -7.37 -1.49
C ALA A 322 25.82 -7.69 -2.81
N ASP A 323 25.17 -8.84 -2.88
CA ASP A 323 24.47 -9.33 -4.07
C ASP A 323 22.98 -8.96 -4.01
N ILE A 324 22.38 -8.78 -5.18
CA ILE A 324 20.94 -8.52 -5.33
C ILE A 324 20.17 -9.76 -4.86
N LEU A 325 19.28 -9.57 -3.89
CA LEU A 325 18.41 -10.64 -3.43
C LEU A 325 17.27 -10.86 -4.44
N PRO A 326 17.00 -12.12 -4.83
CA PRO A 326 15.88 -12.43 -5.72
C PRO A 326 14.53 -12.05 -5.07
N PRO A 327 13.56 -11.52 -5.86
CA PRO A 327 12.24 -11.15 -5.33
C PRO A 327 11.53 -12.28 -4.59
N ASP A 328 11.60 -13.50 -5.12
CA ASP A 328 10.97 -14.68 -4.50
C ASP A 328 11.54 -15.01 -3.11
N LEU A 329 12.83 -14.72 -2.89
CA LEU A 329 13.45 -14.92 -1.58
C LEU A 329 12.90 -13.92 -0.57
N ILE A 330 12.80 -12.65 -0.95
CA ILE A 330 12.22 -11.59 -0.10
C ILE A 330 10.75 -11.89 0.22
N GLN A 331 9.96 -12.29 -0.78
CA GLN A 331 8.56 -12.67 -0.57
C GLN A 331 8.44 -13.83 0.44
N LYS A 332 9.26 -14.88 0.31
CA LYS A 332 9.29 -16.02 1.25
C LYS A 332 9.71 -15.60 2.66
N GLN A 333 10.68 -14.68 2.80
CA GLN A 333 11.10 -14.16 4.10
C GLN A 333 10.00 -13.32 4.77
N LEU A 334 9.30 -12.49 3.99
CA LEU A 334 8.14 -11.73 4.48
C LEU A 334 7.01 -12.68 4.88
N GLU A 335 6.68 -13.67 4.06
CA GLU A 335 5.66 -14.68 4.38
C GLU A 335 6.01 -15.43 5.67
N ALA A 336 7.27 -15.84 5.86
CA ALA A 336 7.72 -16.49 7.08
C ALA A 336 7.60 -15.57 8.29
N SER A 337 7.95 -14.29 8.15
CA SER A 337 7.79 -13.29 9.21
C SER A 337 6.32 -13.12 9.61
N LEU A 338 5.41 -13.05 8.63
CA LEU A 338 3.96 -12.95 8.88
C LEU A 338 3.41 -14.19 9.58
N ARG A 339 3.87 -15.38 9.22
CA ARG A 339 3.50 -16.63 9.91
C ARG A 339 3.99 -16.67 11.35
N ILE A 340 5.19 -16.15 11.64
CA ILE A 340 5.70 -16.02 13.00
C ILE A 340 4.80 -15.09 13.81
N VAL A 341 4.46 -13.92 13.28
CA VAL A 341 3.56 -12.95 13.94
C VAL A 341 2.18 -13.55 14.19
N ASN A 342 1.61 -14.21 13.19
CA ASN A 342 0.35 -14.94 13.32
C ASN A 342 0.40 -15.94 14.47
N ASN A 343 1.47 -16.75 14.55
CA ASN A 343 1.60 -17.77 15.59
C ASN A 343 1.79 -17.17 16.99
N VAL A 344 2.38 -15.99 17.12
CA VAL A 344 2.44 -15.27 18.41
C VAL A 344 1.02 -14.96 18.91
N ILE A 345 0.15 -14.40 18.08
CA ILE A 345 -1.23 -14.08 18.45
C ILE A 345 -2.04 -15.38 18.66
N PHE A 346 -1.88 -16.36 17.77
CA PHE A 346 -2.54 -17.65 17.86
C PHE A 346 -2.24 -18.37 19.19
N ASN A 347 -0.96 -18.44 19.60
CA ASN A 347 -0.55 -19.06 20.85
C ASN A 347 -1.09 -18.30 22.07
N CYS A 348 -1.13 -16.96 22.04
CA CYS A 348 -1.78 -16.18 23.08
C CYS A 348 -3.26 -16.52 23.26
N ASN A 349 -3.98 -16.78 22.15
CA ASN A 349 -5.36 -17.25 22.19
C ASN A 349 -5.47 -18.62 22.89
N ASP A 350 -4.57 -19.56 22.55
CA ASP A 350 -4.56 -20.92 23.13
C ASP A 350 -4.23 -20.90 24.62
N GLU A 351 -3.23 -20.10 25.04
CA GLU A 351 -2.88 -19.91 26.45
C GLU A 351 -4.05 -19.35 27.26
N GLN A 352 -4.84 -18.45 26.67
CA GLN A 352 -6.04 -17.87 27.25
C GLN A 352 -7.29 -18.74 27.07
N LYS A 353 -7.17 -19.91 26.40
CA LYS A 353 -8.28 -20.84 26.10
C LYS A 353 -9.44 -20.18 25.33
N ARG A 354 -9.11 -19.27 24.44
CA ARG A 354 -10.09 -18.61 23.56
C ARG A 354 -10.44 -19.53 22.38
N GLU A 355 -11.71 -19.74 22.14
CA GLU A 355 -12.20 -20.64 21.07
C GLU A 355 -13.17 -19.93 20.14
N GLY A 356 -13.20 -20.38 18.88
CA GLY A 356 -14.15 -19.89 17.87
C GLY A 356 -14.11 -18.37 17.71
N THR A 357 -15.24 -17.73 17.90
CA THR A 357 -15.40 -16.27 17.79
C THR A 357 -14.77 -15.49 18.95
N GLN A 358 -14.31 -16.13 20.01
CA GLN A 358 -13.62 -15.46 21.13
C GLN A 358 -12.12 -15.27 20.86
N ARG A 359 -11.57 -15.86 19.80
CA ARG A 359 -10.16 -15.69 19.44
C ARG A 359 -9.90 -14.26 18.98
N MET A 360 -8.98 -13.59 19.61
CA MET A 360 -8.52 -12.29 19.13
C MET A 360 -7.79 -12.46 17.79
N GLY A 361 -7.97 -11.49 16.92
CA GLY A 361 -7.34 -11.44 15.61
C GLY A 361 -7.19 -10.02 15.13
N THR A 362 -6.47 -9.84 14.04
CA THR A 362 -6.29 -8.54 13.42
C THR A 362 -6.06 -8.68 11.91
N THR A 363 -6.50 -7.70 11.15
CA THR A 363 -6.07 -7.53 9.77
C THR A 363 -4.62 -7.07 9.70
N LEU A 364 -4.09 -6.94 8.52
CA LEU A 364 -2.79 -6.36 8.25
C LEU A 364 -2.73 -5.75 6.86
N VAL A 365 -2.25 -4.54 6.75
CA VAL A 365 -1.60 -4.01 5.54
C VAL A 365 -0.24 -3.47 5.91
N LEU A 366 0.80 -3.94 5.21
CA LEU A 366 2.21 -3.69 5.48
C LEU A 366 2.92 -3.23 4.22
N ALA A 367 3.65 -2.13 4.27
CA ALA A 367 4.54 -1.68 3.21
C ALA A 367 6.00 -1.66 3.71
N VAL A 368 6.91 -2.23 2.92
CA VAL A 368 8.34 -2.30 3.22
C VAL A 368 9.15 -1.84 2.03
N GLN A 369 9.82 -0.70 2.16
CA GLN A 369 10.80 -0.21 1.19
C GLN A 369 12.15 -0.87 1.46
N LEU A 370 12.68 -1.63 0.50
CA LEU A 370 13.96 -2.32 0.68
C LEU A 370 15.16 -1.40 0.45
N PRO A 371 16.10 -1.32 1.41
CA PRO A 371 17.35 -0.57 1.24
C PRO A 371 18.43 -1.44 0.54
N GLN A 372 18.08 -2.04 -0.60
CA GLN A 372 18.98 -2.93 -1.34
C GLN A 372 20.03 -2.12 -2.09
N SER A 373 21.32 -2.47 -1.89
CA SER A 373 22.44 -1.82 -2.55
C SER A 373 22.62 -2.37 -3.95
N ILE A 374 22.70 -1.49 -4.96
CA ILE A 374 22.78 -1.89 -6.36
C ILE A 374 23.65 -0.96 -7.19
N GLN A 375 24.36 -1.54 -8.18
CA GLN A 375 25.05 -0.77 -9.19
C GLN A 375 24.05 -0.26 -10.24
N THR A 376 24.00 1.06 -10.42
CA THR A 376 23.11 1.71 -11.38
C THR A 376 23.56 1.52 -12.83
N THR A 377 22.70 1.86 -13.79
CA THR A 377 23.07 1.87 -15.22
C THR A 377 24.16 2.91 -15.52
N SER A 378 24.27 3.94 -14.68
CA SER A 378 25.32 4.98 -14.74
C SER A 378 26.61 4.61 -14.00
N HIS A 379 26.75 3.36 -13.55
CA HIS A 379 27.93 2.77 -12.90
C HIS A 379 28.32 3.34 -11.53
N TRP A 380 27.42 3.99 -10.80
CA TRP A 380 27.59 4.33 -9.39
C TRP A 380 26.79 3.38 -8.49
N GLN A 381 27.12 3.35 -7.18
CA GLN A 381 26.43 2.51 -6.21
C GLN A 381 25.31 3.27 -5.55
N SER A 382 24.08 2.80 -5.71
CA SER A 382 22.90 3.29 -4.98
C SER A 382 22.66 2.44 -3.73
N GLN A 383 22.12 3.06 -2.68
CA GLN A 383 21.69 2.38 -1.44
C GLN A 383 20.21 1.97 -1.49
N ASN A 384 19.53 2.19 -2.61
CA ASN A 384 18.11 1.90 -2.78
C ASN A 384 17.79 1.63 -4.25
N ALA A 385 17.13 0.51 -4.50
CA ALA A 385 16.67 0.10 -5.83
C ALA A 385 15.20 0.47 -6.11
N HIS A 386 14.58 1.33 -5.29
CA HIS A 386 13.17 1.74 -5.40
C HIS A 386 12.16 0.59 -5.25
N GLU A 387 12.54 -0.46 -4.58
CA GLU A 387 11.78 -1.70 -4.47
C GLU A 387 10.89 -1.68 -3.22
N LEU A 388 9.58 -1.70 -3.43
CA LEU A 388 8.56 -1.74 -2.38
C LEU A 388 7.88 -3.10 -2.37
N TYR A 389 7.76 -3.71 -1.19
CA TYR A 389 6.90 -4.86 -0.95
C TYR A 389 5.67 -4.44 -0.14
N LEU A 390 4.51 -4.87 -0.62
CA LEU A 390 3.22 -4.67 0.02
C LEU A 390 2.65 -6.03 0.40
N ALA A 391 2.35 -6.23 1.68
CA ALA A 391 1.73 -7.45 2.17
C ALA A 391 0.37 -7.13 2.81
N SER A 392 -0.64 -7.96 2.56
CA SER A 392 -1.98 -7.81 3.14
C SER A 392 -2.57 -9.12 3.63
N VAL A 393 -3.37 -9.04 4.70
CA VAL A 393 -4.22 -10.09 5.27
C VAL A 393 -5.48 -9.39 5.80
N GLY A 394 -6.65 -9.76 5.32
CA GLY A 394 -7.92 -9.12 5.68
C GLY A 394 -8.35 -8.08 4.66
N ASP A 395 -8.98 -7.01 5.13
CA ASP A 395 -9.63 -5.95 4.33
C ASP A 395 -9.10 -4.54 4.59
N SER A 396 -8.06 -4.39 5.41
CA SER A 396 -7.28 -3.15 5.42
C SER A 396 -6.60 -2.94 4.07
N ARG A 397 -6.63 -1.72 3.55
CA ARG A 397 -6.30 -1.43 2.16
C ARG A 397 -5.07 -0.55 1.99
N ALA A 398 -4.44 -0.67 0.81
CA ALA A 398 -3.37 0.22 0.34
C ALA A 398 -3.74 0.84 -1.00
N TYR A 399 -3.46 2.13 -1.14
CA TYR A 399 -3.70 2.91 -2.34
C TYR A 399 -2.41 3.61 -2.81
N TRP A 400 -2.18 3.61 -4.13
CA TRP A 400 -1.18 4.46 -4.74
C TRP A 400 -1.85 5.68 -5.36
N ILE A 401 -1.45 6.86 -4.92
CA ILE A 401 -2.06 8.13 -5.31
C ILE A 401 -1.01 9.03 -5.95
N THR A 402 -1.27 9.45 -7.17
CA THR A 402 -0.47 10.43 -7.90
C THR A 402 -1.29 11.70 -8.15
N ARG A 403 -0.76 12.64 -8.91
CA ARG A 403 -1.54 13.83 -9.33
C ARG A 403 -2.67 13.50 -10.29
N ASN A 404 -2.62 12.34 -10.96
CA ASN A 404 -3.49 12.00 -12.08
C ASN A 404 -4.47 10.87 -11.77
N TYR A 405 -4.17 10.00 -10.80
CA TYR A 405 -4.99 8.82 -10.49
C TYR A 405 -4.78 8.35 -9.05
N CYS A 406 -5.79 7.67 -8.55
CA CYS A 406 -5.78 6.87 -7.33
C CYS A 406 -6.01 5.41 -7.70
N GLN A 407 -5.20 4.50 -7.18
CA GLN A 407 -5.22 3.09 -7.55
C GLN A 407 -5.18 2.21 -6.30
N LEU A 408 -6.22 1.39 -6.11
CA LEU A 408 -6.27 0.38 -5.07
C LEU A 408 -5.28 -0.74 -5.39
N LEU A 409 -4.33 -1.00 -4.50
CA LEU A 409 -3.28 -2.00 -4.68
C LEU A 409 -3.63 -3.35 -4.06
N THR A 410 -4.44 -3.38 -3.01
CA THR A 410 -4.81 -4.59 -2.27
C THR A 410 -6.08 -5.24 -2.80
N THR A 411 -6.32 -6.46 -2.38
CA THR A 411 -7.56 -7.21 -2.63
C THR A 411 -8.02 -7.79 -1.30
N ASP A 412 -9.27 -7.48 -0.92
CA ASP A 412 -9.81 -7.87 0.37
C ASP A 412 -9.95 -9.40 0.50
N ASP A 413 -9.68 -9.89 1.70
CA ASP A 413 -9.87 -11.30 2.07
C ASP A 413 -11.25 -11.53 2.71
N ASP A 414 -12.29 -11.16 2.00
CA ASP A 414 -13.68 -11.31 2.36
C ASP A 414 -14.35 -12.53 1.67
N VAL A 415 -15.58 -12.83 2.07
CA VAL A 415 -16.37 -13.91 1.46
C VAL A 415 -16.70 -13.58 0.01
N ALA A 416 -17.00 -12.33 -0.33
CA ALA A 416 -17.32 -11.94 -1.70
C ALA A 416 -16.14 -12.20 -2.65
N GLY A 417 -14.95 -11.73 -2.30
CA GLY A 417 -13.71 -11.97 -3.06
C GLY A 417 -13.35 -13.45 -3.15
N ARG A 418 -13.58 -14.21 -2.09
CA ARG A 418 -13.38 -15.66 -2.11
C ARG A 418 -14.29 -16.37 -3.11
N GLU A 419 -15.59 -16.05 -3.16
CA GLU A 419 -16.53 -16.63 -4.11
C GLU A 419 -16.14 -16.31 -5.57
N VAL A 420 -15.60 -15.10 -5.80
CA VAL A 420 -15.07 -14.72 -7.12
C VAL A 420 -13.83 -15.56 -7.46
N ARG A 421 -12.82 -15.59 -6.60
CA ARG A 421 -11.56 -16.34 -6.82
C ARG A 421 -11.79 -17.84 -7.12
N TYR A 422 -12.82 -18.42 -6.51
CA TYR A 422 -13.20 -19.81 -6.79
C TYR A 422 -14.03 -19.98 -8.08
N GLY A 423 -14.33 -18.91 -8.82
CA GLY A 423 -15.12 -18.95 -10.04
C GLY A 423 -16.59 -19.28 -9.81
N ARG A 424 -17.13 -18.98 -8.62
CA ARG A 424 -18.51 -19.32 -8.23
C ARG A 424 -19.51 -18.21 -8.47
N SER A 425 -19.07 -16.95 -8.43
CA SER A 425 -19.96 -15.79 -8.54
C SER A 425 -19.22 -14.59 -9.11
N LEU A 426 -19.93 -13.73 -9.83
CA LEU A 426 -19.46 -12.37 -10.13
C LEU A 426 -19.43 -11.57 -8.83
N TYR A 427 -18.49 -10.61 -8.72
CA TYR A 427 -18.29 -9.82 -7.50
C TYR A 427 -19.57 -9.09 -7.05
N ARG A 428 -20.27 -8.43 -7.97
CA ARG A 428 -21.53 -7.73 -7.68
C ARG A 428 -22.63 -8.64 -7.13
N LYS A 429 -22.70 -9.90 -7.57
CA LYS A 429 -23.61 -10.89 -7.02
C LYS A 429 -23.16 -11.40 -5.66
N ALA A 430 -21.85 -11.62 -5.50
CA ALA A 430 -21.28 -12.05 -4.24
C ALA A 430 -21.54 -11.03 -3.12
N LEU A 431 -21.51 -9.73 -3.41
CA LEU A 431 -21.84 -8.65 -2.47
C LEU A 431 -23.30 -8.67 -1.96
N GLN A 432 -24.20 -9.39 -2.62
CA GLN A 432 -25.60 -9.55 -2.16
C GLN A 432 -25.77 -10.59 -1.04
N ARG A 433 -24.71 -11.32 -0.73
CA ARG A 433 -24.75 -12.29 0.38
C ARG A 433 -24.80 -11.57 1.73
N PRO A 434 -25.53 -12.10 2.72
CA PRO A 434 -25.54 -11.52 4.07
C PRO A 434 -24.17 -11.54 4.77
N ASP A 435 -23.27 -12.45 4.34
CA ASP A 435 -21.93 -12.63 4.88
C ASP A 435 -20.83 -12.10 3.93
N ALA A 436 -21.17 -11.27 2.96
CA ALA A 436 -20.27 -10.83 1.89
C ALA A 436 -18.96 -10.21 2.40
N THR A 437 -19.05 -9.35 3.41
CA THR A 437 -17.93 -8.61 4.01
C THR A 437 -17.24 -9.38 5.14
N ALA A 438 -17.72 -10.59 5.49
CA ALA A 438 -17.07 -11.36 6.55
C ALA A 438 -15.66 -11.80 6.12
N LEU A 439 -14.68 -11.55 6.98
CA LEU A 439 -13.28 -11.92 6.74
C LEU A 439 -13.10 -13.43 6.58
N THR A 440 -12.31 -13.83 5.61
CA THR A 440 -11.95 -15.23 5.36
C THR A 440 -10.63 -15.62 6.02
N GLN A 441 -9.79 -14.65 6.30
CA GLN A 441 -8.56 -14.79 7.08
C GLN A 441 -8.20 -13.50 7.83
N ALA A 442 -7.55 -13.68 8.99
CA ALA A 442 -6.96 -12.63 9.80
C ALA A 442 -5.83 -13.25 10.64
N LEU A 443 -4.85 -12.45 11.04
CA LEU A 443 -3.76 -12.90 11.90
C LEU A 443 -4.31 -13.37 13.26
N GLY A 444 -3.78 -14.48 13.78
CA GLY A 444 -4.10 -15.02 15.09
C GLY A 444 -5.33 -15.93 15.15
N THR A 445 -6.17 -15.97 14.11
CA THR A 445 -7.41 -16.77 14.11
C THR A 445 -7.18 -18.25 13.80
N LYS A 446 -6.16 -18.57 13.00
CA LYS A 446 -5.78 -19.92 12.58
C LYS A 446 -4.27 -20.13 12.71
N GLU A 447 -3.82 -21.39 12.70
CA GLU A 447 -2.39 -21.70 12.64
C GLU A 447 -1.72 -21.09 11.41
N GLY A 448 -0.44 -20.70 11.55
CA GLY A 448 0.29 -20.00 10.48
C GLY A 448 0.46 -20.79 9.18
N GLU A 449 0.34 -22.11 9.21
CA GLU A 449 0.38 -22.94 8.00
C GLU A 449 -0.83 -22.73 7.07
N PHE A 450 -1.97 -22.28 7.63
CA PHE A 450 -3.18 -21.94 6.89
C PHE A 450 -3.23 -20.48 6.44
N LEU A 451 -2.32 -19.64 6.92
CA LEU A 451 -2.23 -18.24 6.49
C LEU A 451 -1.75 -18.13 5.04
N ARG A 452 -2.42 -17.33 4.26
CA ARG A 452 -2.12 -17.06 2.85
C ARG A 452 -2.06 -15.54 2.61
N PRO A 453 -0.99 -14.88 3.08
CA PRO A 453 -0.86 -13.43 2.86
C PRO A 453 -0.69 -13.15 1.36
N VAL A 454 -1.25 -12.06 0.90
CA VAL A 454 -0.97 -11.53 -0.44
C VAL A 454 0.26 -10.65 -0.34
N ILE A 455 1.34 -10.98 -1.06
CA ILE A 455 2.57 -10.19 -1.09
C ILE A 455 2.85 -9.77 -2.52
N GLN A 456 2.85 -8.46 -2.75
CA GLN A 456 3.08 -7.85 -4.05
C GLN A 456 4.37 -7.03 -4.01
N ARG A 457 5.01 -6.89 -5.17
CA ARG A 457 6.23 -6.11 -5.35
C ARG A 457 6.01 -5.00 -6.37
N PHE A 458 6.43 -3.79 -6.01
CA PHE A 458 6.34 -2.60 -6.85
C PHE A 458 7.72 -1.94 -7.00
N ILE A 459 7.94 -1.30 -8.14
CA ILE A 459 9.08 -0.41 -8.36
C ILE A 459 8.57 1.02 -8.46
N LEU A 460 9.03 1.86 -7.55
CA LEU A 460 8.58 3.24 -7.43
C LEU A 460 9.43 4.15 -8.31
N GLU A 461 8.87 4.61 -9.41
CA GLU A 461 9.58 5.41 -10.42
C GLU A 461 8.89 6.75 -10.74
N GLU A 462 7.86 7.08 -9.96
CA GLU A 462 7.15 8.36 -10.05
C GLU A 462 6.80 8.89 -8.65
N ASP A 463 6.56 10.21 -8.58
CA ASP A 463 6.14 10.87 -7.35
C ASP A 463 4.72 10.44 -6.99
N GLY A 464 4.49 10.11 -5.72
CA GLY A 464 3.18 9.68 -5.26
C GLY A 464 3.08 9.54 -3.75
N ILE A 465 1.88 9.23 -3.30
CA ILE A 465 1.58 8.89 -1.90
C ILE A 465 1.08 7.46 -1.85
N LEU A 466 1.72 6.65 -1.03
CA LEU A 466 1.18 5.38 -0.60
C LEU A 466 0.33 5.65 0.65
N LEU A 467 -0.95 5.34 0.56
CA LEU A 467 -1.90 5.43 1.66
C LEU A 467 -2.25 4.02 2.12
N LEU A 468 -2.02 3.71 3.41
CA LEU A 468 -2.49 2.52 4.07
C LEU A 468 -3.60 2.93 5.05
N CYS A 469 -4.70 2.17 5.10
CA CYS A 469 -5.80 2.44 6.03
C CYS A 469 -6.56 1.18 6.47
N SER A 470 -7.25 1.27 7.62
CA SER A 470 -8.29 0.35 8.02
C SER A 470 -9.60 0.63 7.27
N ASP A 471 -10.59 -0.25 7.42
CA ASP A 471 -11.91 -0.14 6.80
C ASP A 471 -12.70 1.09 7.27
N GLY A 472 -12.45 1.58 8.49
CA GLY A 472 -13.03 2.82 9.00
C GLY A 472 -12.87 4.02 8.06
N LEU A 473 -11.80 4.07 7.25
CA LEU A 473 -11.64 5.06 6.18
C LEU A 473 -12.11 4.54 4.83
N SER A 474 -11.72 3.32 4.45
CA SER A 474 -11.92 2.84 3.07
C SER A 474 -13.33 2.38 2.76
N ASP A 475 -14.18 2.16 3.75
CA ASP A 475 -15.58 1.82 3.58
C ASP A 475 -16.33 2.91 2.78
N ASN A 476 -17.26 2.45 1.96
CA ASN A 476 -18.05 3.31 1.05
C ASN A 476 -17.19 4.08 0.01
N ASP A 477 -16.01 3.56 -0.33
CA ASP A 477 -15.11 4.09 -1.35
C ASP A 477 -14.69 5.57 -1.09
N TRP A 478 -14.58 5.98 0.21
CA TRP A 478 -14.26 7.37 0.55
C TRP A 478 -12.86 7.79 0.12
N VAL A 479 -11.91 6.87 0.04
CA VAL A 479 -10.58 7.18 -0.50
C VAL A 479 -10.70 7.54 -1.98
N GLU A 480 -11.39 6.72 -2.77
CA GLU A 480 -11.61 6.89 -4.20
C GLU A 480 -12.38 8.18 -4.52
N HIS A 481 -13.33 8.56 -3.66
CA HIS A 481 -14.12 9.77 -3.83
C HIS A 481 -13.41 11.06 -3.41
N SER A 482 -12.39 10.98 -2.55
CA SER A 482 -11.84 12.17 -1.86
C SER A 482 -10.34 12.38 -2.06
N TRP A 483 -9.62 11.48 -2.72
CA TRP A 483 -8.16 11.54 -2.84
C TRP A 483 -7.63 12.87 -3.42
N ARG A 484 -8.40 13.52 -4.31
CA ARG A 484 -7.99 14.80 -4.89
C ARG A 484 -7.93 15.91 -3.87
N ASP A 485 -8.85 15.90 -2.93
CA ASP A 485 -8.98 16.97 -1.93
C ASP A 485 -7.89 16.85 -0.84
N TYR A 486 -7.42 15.64 -0.55
CA TYR A 486 -6.52 15.39 0.58
C TYR A 486 -5.08 15.01 0.17
N ALA A 487 -4.89 14.30 -0.93
CA ALA A 487 -3.56 13.87 -1.36
C ALA A 487 -2.87 14.86 -2.32
N ILE A 488 -3.60 15.50 -3.24
CA ILE A 488 -3.01 16.45 -4.19
C ILE A 488 -2.37 17.65 -3.49
N PRO A 489 -2.95 18.28 -2.45
CA PRO A 489 -2.28 19.37 -1.72
C PRO A 489 -0.93 18.97 -1.11
N VAL A 490 -0.79 17.72 -0.66
CA VAL A 490 0.50 17.19 -0.17
C VAL A 490 1.51 17.07 -1.31
N LEU A 491 1.10 16.50 -2.45
CA LEU A 491 1.95 16.36 -3.64
C LEU A 491 2.37 17.72 -4.24
N GLN A 492 1.62 18.79 -3.94
CA GLN A 492 1.92 20.16 -4.34
C GLN A 492 2.72 20.93 -3.28
N GLY A 493 2.97 20.32 -2.11
CA GLY A 493 3.66 20.97 -0.99
C GLY A 493 2.84 22.04 -0.27
N GLN A 494 1.52 22.03 -0.43
CA GLN A 494 0.57 22.97 0.19
C GLN A 494 0.09 22.48 1.56
N LEU A 495 0.17 21.19 1.82
CA LEU A 495 -0.26 20.55 3.05
C LEU A 495 0.86 19.64 3.57
N SER A 496 1.08 19.64 4.90
CA SER A 496 2.00 18.69 5.53
C SER A 496 1.43 17.28 5.52
N LEU A 497 2.29 16.26 5.65
CA LEU A 497 1.86 14.88 5.65
C LEU A 497 1.04 14.55 6.90
N GLU A 498 1.44 15.10 8.04
CA GLU A 498 0.77 14.98 9.34
C GLU A 498 -0.63 15.64 9.33
N ASP A 499 -0.75 16.82 8.71
CA ASP A 499 -2.06 17.48 8.54
C ASP A 499 -2.98 16.67 7.62
N ALA A 500 -2.43 16.07 6.56
CA ALA A 500 -3.19 15.21 5.68
C ALA A 500 -3.72 13.96 6.40
N VAL A 501 -2.90 13.30 7.23
CA VAL A 501 -3.35 12.18 8.07
C VAL A 501 -4.53 12.59 8.95
N ARG A 502 -4.43 13.74 9.63
CA ARG A 502 -5.54 14.25 10.45
C ARG A 502 -6.82 14.49 9.65
N GLN A 503 -6.70 15.11 8.48
CA GLN A 503 -7.85 15.37 7.61
C GLN A 503 -8.51 14.09 7.09
N TRP A 504 -7.73 13.05 6.77
CA TRP A 504 -8.27 11.75 6.39
C TRP A 504 -9.04 11.09 7.54
N ILE A 505 -8.53 11.16 8.77
CA ILE A 505 -9.21 10.66 9.97
C ILE A 505 -10.49 11.46 10.25
N GLU A 506 -10.45 12.79 10.11
CA GLU A 506 -11.64 13.64 10.26
C GLU A 506 -12.71 13.30 9.21
N LEU A 507 -12.31 13.04 7.97
CA LEU A 507 -13.23 12.57 6.92
C LEU A 507 -13.90 11.25 7.31
N ALA A 508 -13.12 10.25 7.76
CA ALA A 508 -13.64 8.96 8.21
C ALA A 508 -14.63 9.12 9.37
N ASN A 509 -14.28 9.90 10.39
CA ASN A 509 -15.15 10.20 11.52
C ASN A 509 -16.45 10.92 11.13
N LEU A 510 -16.40 11.74 10.09
CA LEU A 510 -17.58 12.47 9.58
C LEU A 510 -18.49 11.59 8.71
N LYS A 511 -17.90 10.71 7.91
CA LYS A 511 -18.62 10.01 6.84
C LYS A 511 -18.97 8.57 7.18
N ASN A 512 -18.06 7.82 7.76
CA ASN A 512 -18.28 6.45 8.20
C ASN A 512 -18.72 6.40 9.67
N ALA A 513 -18.00 7.07 10.56
CA ALA A 513 -18.34 7.28 11.98
C ALA A 513 -18.55 6.00 12.83
N HIS A 514 -18.66 4.83 12.25
CA HIS A 514 -19.08 3.59 12.92
C HIS A 514 -17.90 2.76 13.46
N ASP A 515 -16.67 3.07 13.03
CA ASP A 515 -15.48 2.27 13.37
C ASP A 515 -14.27 3.08 13.81
N ASN A 516 -13.26 2.38 14.32
CA ASN A 516 -11.92 2.88 14.51
C ASN A 516 -11.31 3.23 13.14
N THR A 517 -10.39 4.16 13.12
CA THR A 517 -9.76 4.58 11.86
C THR A 517 -8.26 4.73 12.05
N SER A 518 -7.49 4.02 11.23
CA SER A 518 -6.04 4.15 11.14
C SER A 518 -5.62 4.53 9.73
N VAL A 519 -4.69 5.47 9.63
CA VAL A 519 -4.15 5.98 8.36
C VAL A 519 -2.64 6.13 8.46
N VAL A 520 -1.90 5.59 7.48
CA VAL A 520 -0.47 5.86 7.30
C VAL A 520 -0.24 6.35 5.87
N LEU A 521 0.40 7.50 5.75
CA LEU A 521 0.79 8.09 4.47
C LEU A 521 2.31 8.01 4.33
N THR A 522 2.78 7.50 3.19
CA THR A 522 4.18 7.58 2.79
C THR A 522 4.30 8.38 1.51
N HIS A 523 4.94 9.53 1.56
CA HIS A 523 5.20 10.37 0.40
C HIS A 523 6.52 9.96 -0.25
N TYR A 524 6.44 9.49 -1.49
CA TYR A 524 7.55 9.10 -2.35
C TYR A 524 7.85 10.23 -3.32
N ARG A 525 9.10 10.67 -3.33
CA ARG A 525 9.60 11.66 -4.27
C ARG A 525 10.80 11.10 -5.01
N VAL A 526 10.64 10.90 -6.29
CA VAL A 526 11.63 10.36 -7.22
C VAL A 526 12.02 11.37 -8.32
N SER A 527 11.36 12.52 -8.33
CA SER A 527 11.74 13.64 -9.17
C SER A 527 12.91 14.40 -8.52
N PRO A 528 13.92 14.82 -9.30
CA PRO A 528 14.98 15.65 -8.76
C PRO A 528 14.38 16.95 -8.18
N ASP A 529 14.99 17.43 -7.10
CA ASP A 529 14.61 18.72 -6.55
C ASP A 529 14.69 19.79 -7.65
N PRO A 530 13.70 20.70 -7.76
CA PRO A 530 13.83 21.83 -8.64
C PRO A 530 15.10 22.57 -8.23
N MET A 531 16.03 22.75 -9.17
CA MET A 531 17.22 23.58 -8.91
C MET A 531 16.71 24.96 -8.52
N VAL A 532 16.82 25.31 -7.25
CA VAL A 532 16.63 26.68 -6.81
C VAL A 532 17.71 27.49 -7.53
N PRO A 533 17.36 28.46 -8.37
CA PRO A 533 18.37 29.30 -8.97
C PRO A 533 19.20 29.90 -7.81
N LEU A 534 20.50 29.66 -7.80
CA LEU A 534 21.37 30.38 -6.87
C LEU A 534 21.09 31.85 -7.09
N PRO A 535 20.81 32.63 -6.02
CA PRO A 535 20.69 34.05 -6.16
C PRO A 535 21.96 34.57 -6.86
N PRO A 536 21.85 35.53 -7.78
CA PRO A 536 23.02 36.08 -8.45
C PRO A 536 24.06 36.43 -7.39
N ALA A 537 25.32 36.08 -7.64
CA ALA A 537 26.39 36.38 -6.71
C ALA A 537 26.34 37.89 -6.40
N LEU A 538 26.13 38.22 -5.12
CA LEU A 538 26.09 39.59 -4.68
C LEU A 538 27.41 40.29 -5.09
N THR A 539 27.31 41.47 -5.65
CA THR A 539 28.48 42.30 -5.91
C THR A 539 29.15 42.64 -4.56
N PRO A 540 30.45 42.94 -4.52
CA PRO A 540 31.11 43.32 -3.26
C PRO A 540 30.44 44.46 -2.50
N VAL A 541 29.71 45.36 -3.20
CA VAL A 541 28.96 46.46 -2.59
C VAL A 541 27.69 45.94 -1.91
N GLU A 542 26.96 45.00 -2.54
CA GLU A 542 25.75 44.37 -1.96
C GLU A 542 26.09 43.50 -0.74
N ILE A 543 27.28 42.86 -0.73
CA ILE A 543 27.73 42.09 0.45
C ILE A 543 27.95 43.01 1.64
N ILE A 544 28.53 44.22 1.42
CA ILE A 544 28.77 45.19 2.50
C ILE A 544 27.45 45.75 3.03
N GLU A 545 26.47 46.03 2.17
CA GLU A 545 25.13 46.46 2.58
C GLU A 545 24.37 45.36 3.34
N ALA A 546 24.45 44.10 2.87
CA ALA A 546 23.82 42.96 3.55
C ALA A 546 24.47 42.64 4.92
N GLU A 547 25.79 42.79 5.05
CA GLU A 547 26.49 42.67 6.34
C GLU A 547 26.14 43.80 7.30
N GLN A 548 25.91 45.03 6.80
CA GLN A 548 25.47 46.17 7.61
C GLN A 548 24.01 45.98 8.08
N GLU A 549 23.11 45.57 7.21
CA GLU A 549 21.73 45.26 7.61
C GLU A 549 21.66 44.12 8.64
N GLN A 550 22.45 43.05 8.48
CA GLN A 550 22.51 41.97 9.47
C GLN A 550 23.11 42.39 10.81
N GLN A 551 24.07 43.36 10.83
CA GLN A 551 24.60 43.89 12.05
C GLN A 551 23.62 44.84 12.75
N GLU A 552 22.83 45.63 12.02
CA GLU A 552 21.77 46.45 12.58
C GLU A 552 20.62 45.60 13.15
N GLU A 553 20.16 44.55 12.44
CA GLU A 553 19.15 43.60 12.98
C GLU A 553 19.65 42.87 14.23
N GLN A 554 20.92 42.42 14.27
CA GLN A 554 21.48 41.81 15.48
C GLN A 554 21.62 42.77 16.65
N SER A 555 21.88 44.06 16.40
CA SER A 555 21.93 45.07 17.44
C SER A 555 20.54 45.43 17.98
N GLU A 556 19.52 45.48 17.14
CA GLU A 556 18.13 45.68 17.57
C GLU A 556 17.58 44.49 18.37
N LEU A 557 17.88 43.22 17.94
CA LEU A 557 17.52 42.03 18.68
C LEU A 557 18.19 41.93 20.05
N ALA A 558 19.47 42.36 20.16
CA ALA A 558 20.19 42.43 21.43
C ALA A 558 19.60 43.46 22.38
N ALA A 559 19.21 44.63 21.85
CA ALA A 559 18.57 45.69 22.63
C ALA A 559 17.16 45.30 23.13
N SER A 560 16.37 44.59 22.28
CA SER A 560 15.06 44.08 22.67
C SER A 560 15.14 42.98 23.74
N SER A 561 16.20 42.15 23.70
CA SER A 561 16.42 41.10 24.70
C SER A 561 16.89 41.68 26.04
N GLN A 562 17.66 42.76 26.05
CA GLN A 562 18.03 43.47 27.28
C GLN A 562 16.83 44.17 27.93
N ALA A 563 15.95 44.78 27.13
CA ALA A 563 14.71 45.38 27.64
C ALA A 563 13.75 44.36 28.28
N LEU A 564 13.69 43.13 27.76
CA LEU A 564 12.92 42.04 28.37
C LEU A 564 13.52 41.56 29.69
N LEU A 565 14.84 41.49 29.81
CA LEU A 565 15.54 41.15 31.06
C LEU A 565 15.38 42.23 32.14
N GLU A 566 15.35 43.52 31.77
CA GLU A 566 15.07 44.59 32.71
C GLU A 566 13.62 44.65 33.19
N LEU A 567 12.64 44.18 32.39
CA LEU A 567 11.26 44.05 32.79
C LEU A 567 11.04 42.94 33.81
N ASP A 568 11.73 41.81 33.67
CA ASP A 568 11.68 40.67 34.64
C ASP A 568 12.30 41.04 36.00
N VAL A 569 13.30 41.95 36.04
CA VAL A 569 13.92 42.45 37.29
C VAL A 569 13.01 43.43 38.03
N LEU A 570 12.12 44.15 37.30
CA LEU A 570 11.20 45.12 37.93
C LEU A 570 9.93 44.45 38.52
N GLU A 571 9.54 43.26 38.05
CA GLU A 571 8.42 42.52 38.65
C GLU A 571 8.81 41.69 39.90
N SER A 572 10.11 41.50 40.16
CA SER A 572 10.58 40.69 41.30
C SER A 572 10.79 41.46 42.61
N THR A 573 10.48 42.79 42.66
CA THR A 573 10.76 43.65 43.84
C THR A 573 9.54 44.08 44.67
N THR A 574 8.38 43.48 44.48
CA THR A 574 7.25 43.72 45.38
C THR A 574 6.50 42.46 45.72
N LYS A 575 6.88 41.78 46.78
CA LYS A 575 6.01 41.23 47.85
C LYS A 575 6.80 40.29 48.79
N ASP A 576 7.24 40.86 49.88
CA ASP A 576 7.44 40.15 51.13
C ASP A 576 6.11 39.68 51.70
N THR A 577 5.97 38.41 51.98
CA THR A 577 5.28 37.89 53.17
C THR A 577 5.64 36.41 53.43
N THR A 578 6.05 36.20 54.64
CA THR A 578 6.53 35.09 55.44
C THR A 578 6.01 33.66 55.17
N PRO A 579 6.80 32.65 55.65
CA PRO A 579 6.74 31.29 55.16
C PRO A 579 5.97 30.33 56.08
N THR A 580 5.39 29.31 55.52
CA THR A 580 5.10 28.08 56.25
C THR A 580 5.59 26.85 55.46
N PRO A 581 6.09 25.82 56.14
CA PRO A 581 6.90 24.79 55.53
C PRO A 581 6.04 23.63 55.01
N THR A 582 6.23 23.20 53.78
CA THR A 582 5.70 21.93 53.29
C THR A 582 6.80 20.98 52.90
N LYS A 583 6.63 19.79 53.42
CA LYS A 583 7.51 18.62 53.47
C LYS A 583 7.84 18.06 52.07
N SER A 584 9.10 17.72 51.93
CA SER A 584 9.76 16.65 51.15
C SER A 584 8.91 15.81 50.18
N GLN A 585 9.13 16.03 48.86
CA GLN A 585 8.78 15.10 47.77
C GLN A 585 9.98 14.26 47.26
N GLY A 586 10.99 14.02 48.11
CA GLY A 586 12.20 13.30 47.72
C GLY A 586 12.15 11.76 47.87
N ARG A 587 11.12 11.17 48.49
CA ARG A 587 11.11 9.75 48.87
C ARG A 587 10.42 8.78 47.92
N ARG A 588 9.63 9.25 46.97
CA ARG A 588 8.85 8.38 46.07
C ARG A 588 9.64 7.82 44.88
N LYS A 589 10.67 8.52 44.41
CA LYS A 589 11.50 8.04 43.27
C LYS A 589 12.44 6.87 43.64
N TRP A 590 12.86 6.75 44.88
CA TRP A 590 13.74 5.67 45.34
C TRP A 590 13.02 4.33 45.51
N TRP A 591 11.74 4.34 45.85
CA TRP A 591 10.93 3.11 45.96
C TRP A 591 10.60 2.48 44.60
N VAL A 592 10.42 3.28 43.57
CA VAL A 592 10.18 2.77 42.19
C VAL A 592 11.45 2.15 41.62
N LEU A 593 12.61 2.74 41.82
CA LEU A 593 13.90 2.13 41.41
C LEU A 593 14.23 0.87 42.18
N GLY A 594 13.96 0.82 43.50
CA GLY A 594 14.13 -0.36 44.31
C GLY A 594 13.21 -1.52 43.93
N GLY A 595 11.94 -1.22 43.55
CA GLY A 595 10.97 -2.19 43.08
C GLY A 595 11.34 -2.78 41.71
N LEU A 596 11.83 -1.98 40.81
CA LEU A 596 12.28 -2.43 39.47
C LEU A 596 13.55 -3.30 39.54
N MET A 597 14.50 -2.95 40.44
CA MET A 597 15.69 -3.79 40.69
C MET A 597 15.33 -5.13 41.37
N ALA A 598 14.37 -5.14 42.27
CA ALA A 598 13.91 -6.37 42.92
C ALA A 598 13.18 -7.31 41.95
N LEU A 599 12.41 -6.76 40.99
CA LEU A 599 11.76 -7.53 39.90
C LEU A 599 12.76 -8.10 38.89
N LEU A 600 13.80 -7.35 38.53
CA LEU A 600 14.87 -7.84 37.65
C LEU A 600 15.70 -8.95 38.29
N VAL A 601 16.06 -8.82 39.56
CA VAL A 601 16.83 -9.84 40.29
C VAL A 601 15.96 -11.06 40.61
N GLY A 602 14.68 -10.87 40.93
CA GLY A 602 13.73 -11.97 41.17
C GLY A 602 13.39 -12.74 39.91
N GLY A 603 13.15 -12.04 38.77
CA GLY A 603 12.83 -12.65 37.49
C GLY A 603 13.98 -13.46 36.89
N THR A 604 15.21 -12.96 36.96
CA THR A 604 16.40 -13.69 36.51
C THR A 604 16.72 -14.90 37.41
N GLY A 605 16.51 -14.79 38.72
CA GLY A 605 16.68 -15.89 39.63
C GLY A 605 15.69 -17.05 39.42
N LEU A 606 14.41 -16.74 39.19
CA LEU A 606 13.37 -17.71 38.84
C LEU A 606 13.62 -18.35 37.48
N GLY A 607 14.03 -17.59 36.48
CA GLY A 607 14.35 -18.08 35.14
C GLY A 607 15.55 -19.06 35.17
N LEU A 608 16.61 -18.75 35.90
CA LEU A 608 17.77 -19.63 36.05
C LEU A 608 17.44 -20.90 36.88
N PHE A 609 16.57 -20.77 37.87
CA PHE A 609 16.12 -21.90 38.69
C PHE A 609 15.22 -22.87 37.91
N THR A 610 14.31 -22.35 37.09
CA THR A 610 13.46 -23.18 36.20
C THR A 610 14.29 -23.86 35.14
N TRP A 611 15.25 -23.17 34.53
CA TRP A 611 16.15 -23.78 33.54
C TRP A 611 17.02 -24.88 34.13
N TRP A 612 17.59 -24.68 35.33
CA TRP A 612 18.31 -25.71 36.03
C TRP A 612 17.46 -26.95 36.33
N ARG A 613 16.17 -26.77 36.65
CA ARG A 613 15.22 -27.87 36.90
C ARG A 613 14.80 -28.62 35.63
N LEU A 614 14.57 -27.92 34.52
CA LEU A 614 14.04 -28.49 33.30
C LEU A 614 15.12 -29.08 32.38
N SER A 615 16.35 -28.55 32.43
CA SER A 615 17.44 -28.98 31.53
C SER A 615 18.80 -28.95 32.27
N PRO A 616 19.05 -29.83 33.24
CA PRO A 616 20.23 -29.77 34.08
C PRO A 616 21.55 -29.95 33.34
N GLN A 617 21.57 -30.72 32.26
CA GLN A 617 22.78 -30.95 31.45
C GLN A 617 23.25 -29.72 30.69
N THR A 618 22.32 -28.99 30.06
CA THR A 618 22.64 -27.75 29.33
C THR A 618 23.02 -26.60 30.25
N PHE A 619 22.40 -26.52 31.43
CA PHE A 619 22.73 -25.54 32.44
C PHE A 619 24.16 -25.77 33.00
N GLN A 620 24.58 -27.00 33.23
CA GLN A 620 25.93 -27.32 33.66
C GLN A 620 27.02 -27.08 32.62
N GLN A 621 26.70 -27.28 31.34
CA GLN A 621 27.63 -26.91 30.25
C GLN A 621 27.90 -25.41 30.22
N LEU A 622 26.90 -24.59 30.49
CA LEU A 622 27.05 -23.14 30.58
C LEU A 622 27.88 -22.78 31.85
N CYS A 623 27.59 -23.37 33.00
CA CYS A 623 28.36 -23.14 34.24
C CYS A 623 29.87 -23.41 34.09
N ARG A 624 30.26 -24.41 33.31
CA ARG A 624 31.67 -24.72 33.04
C ARG A 624 32.37 -23.70 32.13
N ARG A 625 31.62 -22.87 31.40
CA ARG A 625 32.15 -21.82 30.51
C ARG A 625 32.27 -20.45 31.19
N LEU A 626 31.78 -20.30 32.41
CA LEU A 626 31.85 -19.04 33.17
C LEU A 626 33.24 -18.85 33.82
N PRO A 627 33.67 -17.61 34.06
CA PRO A 627 34.90 -17.30 34.76
C PRO A 627 34.96 -17.94 36.16
N GLN A 628 36.14 -18.35 36.65
CA GLN A 628 36.31 -19.12 37.89
C GLN A 628 35.64 -18.50 39.15
N GLY A 629 35.55 -17.17 39.23
CA GLY A 629 34.87 -16.47 40.35
C GLY A 629 33.34 -16.64 40.37
N VAL A 630 32.71 -16.96 39.22
CA VAL A 630 31.25 -17.12 39.10
C VAL A 630 30.85 -18.60 39.18
N GLN A 631 31.76 -19.53 38.92
CA GLN A 631 31.51 -20.98 38.99
C GLN A 631 31.17 -21.46 40.39
N GLN A 632 31.62 -20.73 41.45
CA GLN A 632 31.33 -21.06 42.84
C GLN A 632 29.85 -20.88 43.23
N VAL A 633 29.07 -20.16 42.44
CA VAL A 633 27.64 -19.92 42.69
C VAL A 633 26.76 -20.97 41.99
N CYS A 634 27.32 -21.86 41.19
CA CYS A 634 26.57 -22.92 40.50
C CYS A 634 26.19 -24.05 41.47
N PRO A 635 24.94 -24.56 41.43
CA PRO A 635 24.50 -25.62 42.34
C PRO A 635 25.24 -26.94 42.11
N PRO A 636 25.54 -27.70 43.16
CA PRO A 636 26.25 -28.97 43.05
C PRO A 636 25.42 -30.06 42.35
N GLN A 637 26.11 -31.01 41.73
CA GLN A 637 25.47 -32.21 41.17
C GLN A 637 24.80 -33.03 42.28
N LYS A 638 23.50 -33.34 42.12
CA LYS A 638 22.85 -34.45 42.81
C LYS A 638 22.89 -35.69 41.93
#